data_c39ad172b4857ab93c580c2d05e9ec07
#
_entry.id   c39ad172b4857ab93c580c2d05e9ec07
#
_cell.length_a   1.000
_cell.length_b   1.000
_cell.length_c   1.000
_cell.angle_alpha   90.00
_cell.angle_beta   90.00
_cell.angle_gamma   90.00
#
_symmetry.space_group_name_H-M   'P 1'
#
loop_
_entity.id
_entity.type
_entity.pdbx_description
1 polymer ?
#
loop_
_entity_poly.entity_id
_entity_poly.type
_entity_poly.pdbx_seq_one_letter_code
_entity_poly.pdbx_strand_id
1 'polypeptide(L)'
;MAKQDGYHPDENFKENLENTTIYNVDINKEVRKAFLDYSMSVIVSRALPDVRDGLKPVHRRILYTMYENNLTPDKAYRKCADTVGSVLGRYHPHGDASVYDAMVRLAQSFSMRYTLVDGHGNFGSIDGDSPAAYRYTESRMSKMALKMLTDIDKNTIDFTTNYDDRLKEPTVLPSRFPNILVNGSMGIAVGMATNIPPHNLREVIDGMCCLIDNPDASLDELMEHIKGPDFPTYGIIMGRSGMRAAYATGRGKIVVRARAEIVEKKNGRFEIKVTEIPYNVNKARLIESIADLVKDKKIEGISDINDYSSKAGMHISIDLKRDANPQVVLNQLYSYTQLQTTFGVILLAIVNGEPKTLTLKEILQNYIDFQKEVVTRRTQYDLKKAQDRAHILEGLLTALDFIDEVINILRNSKSVNEGKEALMTRFGLDDVQAQAIVQMRLGQLTGLERIKIEDELAELKAKIAEFLELLGDEHKLLGLVKAEAMEIADKYGDDRRTEIMNVSGEVDIEDLIPEETCVFTLTDFGYIKRIPMSEYQTQRRGGKGIKGLTRREDDIVKTMFTASTHDHIAFFTSKGRTFRLKGYEIPEGSRTSKGMNIVNLLPLEGGETISSMNCGRGDDYKYLCMFTRNGIIKRSAVTEYANIRRTGVIAITLDEGDELAWVKMTKGNDDIIVATKKGMSIRFNENDARPIGRTARGVKAIELAEGDEVIGVATVEEGKSILTVSETGFGRVSDFDNYRVQSRGGKGLINYHTEKNGDVAAVTSVSDDNDIILISSDGIIIRIPADGISKFARPSKGVRVMRVSEGEKIVTLTPVEKEEEETPSEENTEGEATQADSAKE
;
A
#
# COMPACT_ATOMS: atom_id res chain seq x y z
N MET A 1 -17.32 54.13 -4.49
CA MET A 1 -16.40 54.85 -3.61
C MET A 1 -16.71 54.38 -2.19
N ALA A 2 -16.02 53.37 -1.69
CA ALA A 2 -16.07 52.93 -0.30
C ALA A 2 -14.85 53.53 0.41
N LYS A 3 -15.10 54.31 1.45
CA LYS A 3 -14.06 54.89 2.29
C LYS A 3 -13.32 53.77 3.01
N GLN A 4 -12.01 53.75 2.86
CA GLN A 4 -11.11 53.03 3.73
C GLN A 4 -11.11 53.77 5.09
N ASP A 5 -11.73 53.19 6.10
CA ASP A 5 -11.53 53.57 7.49
C ASP A 5 -10.14 53.07 7.92
N GLY A 6 -9.18 53.97 7.98
CA GLY A 6 -7.87 53.70 8.52
C GLY A 6 -7.98 53.45 10.03
N TYR A 7 -7.52 52.33 10.48
CA TYR A 7 -7.30 52.04 11.91
C TYR A 7 -6.27 53.05 12.48
N HIS A 8 -6.73 53.98 13.33
CA HIS A 8 -5.88 54.80 14.12
C HIS A 8 -5.69 54.12 15.49
N PRO A 9 -4.48 53.71 15.87
CA PRO A 9 -4.26 53.15 17.19
C PRO A 9 -4.42 54.27 18.25
N ASP A 10 -5.11 53.93 19.36
CA ASP A 10 -5.32 54.82 20.48
C ASP A 10 -3.98 55.36 21.01
N GLU A 11 -3.96 56.61 21.53
CA GLU A 11 -2.77 57.25 22.10
C GLU A 11 -2.14 56.41 23.21
N ASN A 12 -2.94 55.72 24.04
CA ASN A 12 -2.48 54.73 25.03
C ASN A 12 -1.74 53.55 24.43
N PHE A 13 -2.00 53.17 23.19
CA PHE A 13 -1.28 52.11 22.51
C PHE A 13 0.11 52.58 22.06
N LYS A 14 0.26 53.83 21.69
CA LYS A 14 1.56 54.43 21.32
C LYS A 14 2.46 54.61 22.57
N GLU A 15 1.89 55.06 23.68
CA GLU A 15 2.60 55.27 24.94
C GLU A 15 3.09 53.94 25.54
N ASN A 16 2.33 52.86 25.39
CA ASN A 16 2.76 51.50 25.75
C ASN A 16 3.84 50.93 24.83
N LEU A 17 3.89 51.34 23.56
CA LEU A 17 4.94 50.91 22.63
C LEU A 17 6.29 51.62 22.90
N GLU A 18 6.29 52.85 23.40
CA GLU A 18 7.55 53.56 23.78
C GLU A 18 8.24 52.98 25.01
N ASN A 19 7.49 52.28 25.86
CA ASN A 19 8.04 51.61 27.07
C ASN A 19 8.31 50.11 26.88
N THR A 20 8.09 49.55 25.69
CA THR A 20 8.34 48.15 25.39
C THR A 20 9.59 47.97 24.53
N THR A 21 10.44 47.01 24.91
CA THR A 21 11.62 46.64 24.12
C THR A 21 11.16 45.86 22.90
N ILE A 22 11.23 46.47 21.71
CA ILE A 22 10.87 45.81 20.44
C ILE A 22 12.08 45.04 19.94
N TYR A 23 11.94 43.71 19.84
CA TYR A 23 12.94 42.85 19.25
C TYR A 23 12.55 42.55 17.77
N ASN A 24 13.49 42.78 16.86
CA ASN A 24 13.32 42.35 15.47
C ASN A 24 13.54 40.84 15.39
N VAL A 25 12.47 40.12 15.10
CA VAL A 25 12.49 38.66 14.92
C VAL A 25 12.34 38.34 13.43
N ASP A 26 13.27 37.54 12.89
CA ASP A 26 13.16 37.01 11.52
C ASP A 26 12.03 35.96 11.49
N ILE A 27 10.96 36.27 10.78
CA ILE A 27 9.78 35.44 10.63
C ILE A 27 10.13 34.01 10.14
N ASN A 28 11.13 33.86 9.26
CA ASN A 28 11.56 32.57 8.76
C ASN A 28 12.19 31.72 9.88
N LYS A 29 12.96 32.32 10.76
CA LYS A 29 13.57 31.62 11.90
C LYS A 29 12.52 31.22 12.91
N GLU A 30 11.58 32.11 13.23
CA GLU A 30 10.52 31.85 14.19
C GLU A 30 9.56 30.77 13.70
N VAL A 31 9.10 30.86 12.42
CA VAL A 31 8.25 29.86 11.81
C VAL A 31 8.94 28.50 11.77
N ARG A 32 10.23 28.44 11.42
CA ARG A 32 10.98 27.16 11.42
C ARG A 32 11.05 26.55 12.81
N LYS A 33 11.33 27.35 13.83
CA LYS A 33 11.40 26.89 15.22
C LYS A 33 10.03 26.39 15.68
N ALA A 34 8.99 27.22 15.54
CA ALA A 34 7.64 26.84 15.94
C ALA A 34 7.12 25.61 15.20
N PHE A 35 7.43 25.47 13.89
CA PHE A 35 7.06 24.29 13.12
C PHE A 35 7.82 23.05 13.59
N LEU A 36 9.09 23.16 13.92
CA LEU A 36 9.87 22.06 14.46
C LEU A 36 9.29 21.58 15.80
N ASP A 37 9.05 22.52 16.73
CA ASP A 37 8.50 22.23 18.05
C ASP A 37 7.10 21.59 17.94
N TYR A 38 6.25 22.13 17.06
CA TYR A 38 4.94 21.55 16.75
C TYR A 38 5.07 20.14 16.16
N SER A 39 5.96 19.95 15.19
CA SER A 39 6.17 18.66 14.55
C SER A 39 6.64 17.61 15.54
N MET A 40 7.61 17.95 16.39
CA MET A 40 8.10 17.06 17.46
C MET A 40 6.99 16.70 18.44
N SER A 41 6.19 17.67 18.87
CA SER A 41 5.04 17.41 19.74
C SER A 41 4.02 16.47 19.09
N VAL A 42 3.68 16.66 17.82
CA VAL A 42 2.73 15.77 17.08
C VAL A 42 3.30 14.36 16.91
N ILE A 43 4.59 14.24 16.64
CA ILE A 43 5.26 12.94 16.45
C ILE A 43 5.32 12.17 17.76
N VAL A 44 5.92 12.76 18.82
CA VAL A 44 6.23 12.04 20.06
C VAL A 44 5.03 11.96 21.00
N SER A 45 4.21 13.03 21.08
CA SER A 45 3.19 13.17 22.13
C SER A 45 1.74 13.06 21.63
N ARG A 46 1.50 12.69 20.36
CA ARG A 46 0.12 12.63 19.83
C ARG A 46 -0.16 11.47 18.90
N ALA A 47 0.56 11.35 17.77
CA ALA A 47 0.13 10.53 16.64
C ALA A 47 0.70 9.11 16.64
N LEU A 48 1.91 8.91 17.15
CA LEU A 48 2.60 7.62 17.10
C LEU A 48 2.48 6.85 18.40
N PRO A 49 2.41 5.49 18.33
CA PRO A 49 2.42 4.63 19.50
C PRO A 49 3.84 4.46 20.05
N ASP A 50 3.98 4.25 21.36
CA ASP A 50 5.21 3.75 21.97
C ASP A 50 5.35 2.24 21.67
N VAL A 51 6.55 1.78 21.34
CA VAL A 51 6.80 0.38 20.98
C VAL A 51 6.51 -0.58 22.14
N ARG A 52 6.68 -0.12 23.38
CA ARG A 52 6.57 -0.91 24.61
C ARG A 52 5.12 -1.31 24.95
N ASP A 53 4.17 -0.37 24.88
CA ASP A 53 2.76 -0.61 25.20
C ASP A 53 1.81 -0.49 24.00
N GLY A 54 2.29 -0.05 22.85
CA GLY A 54 1.49 0.09 21.62
C GLY A 54 0.44 1.18 21.67
N LEU A 55 0.47 2.07 22.66
CA LEU A 55 -0.54 3.09 22.90
C LEU A 55 -0.05 4.48 22.50
N LYS A 56 -0.98 5.27 21.98
CA LYS A 56 -0.82 6.72 21.90
C LYS A 56 -1.10 7.34 23.29
N PRO A 57 -0.60 8.54 23.57
CA PRO A 57 -0.82 9.20 24.87
C PRO A 57 -2.29 9.27 25.29
N VAL A 58 -3.20 9.60 24.36
CA VAL A 58 -4.65 9.67 24.68
C VAL A 58 -5.21 8.32 25.15
N HIS A 59 -4.85 7.20 24.48
CA HIS A 59 -5.31 5.86 24.88
C HIS A 59 -4.77 5.47 26.24
N ARG A 60 -3.49 5.76 26.50
CA ARG A 60 -2.83 5.48 27.77
C ARG A 60 -3.50 6.25 28.91
N ARG A 61 -3.80 7.53 28.70
CA ARG A 61 -4.47 8.38 29.69
C ARG A 61 -5.90 7.92 29.96
N ILE A 62 -6.64 7.45 28.94
CA ILE A 62 -7.99 6.87 29.14
C ILE A 62 -7.92 5.64 30.02
N LEU A 63 -7.06 4.67 29.73
CA LEU A 63 -6.96 3.43 30.50
C LEU A 63 -6.46 3.68 31.92
N TYR A 64 -5.48 4.56 32.09
CA TYR A 64 -4.96 4.94 33.40
C TYR A 64 -6.02 5.66 34.25
N THR A 65 -6.79 6.60 33.67
CA THR A 65 -7.91 7.26 34.35
C THR A 65 -9.00 6.28 34.77
N MET A 66 -9.34 5.30 33.90
CA MET A 66 -10.31 4.25 34.24
C MET A 66 -9.79 3.38 35.40
N TYR A 67 -8.49 3.10 35.47
CA TYR A 67 -7.85 2.37 36.57
C TYR A 67 -7.92 3.14 37.88
N GLU A 68 -7.53 4.42 37.90
CA GLU A 68 -7.61 5.29 39.10
C GLU A 68 -9.04 5.44 39.61
N ASN A 69 -10.02 5.51 38.70
CA ASN A 69 -11.45 5.56 39.04
C ASN A 69 -12.02 4.20 39.43
N ASN A 70 -11.20 3.14 39.49
CA ASN A 70 -11.57 1.77 39.85
C ASN A 70 -12.70 1.22 38.94
N LEU A 71 -12.67 1.54 37.64
CA LEU A 71 -13.62 1.07 36.63
C LEU A 71 -13.20 -0.30 36.06
N THR A 72 -12.96 -1.26 36.92
CA THR A 72 -12.52 -2.61 36.59
C THR A 72 -13.67 -3.47 36.04
N PRO A 73 -13.41 -4.58 35.32
CA PRO A 73 -14.45 -5.42 34.68
C PRO A 73 -15.45 -6.03 35.65
N ASP A 74 -15.11 -6.15 36.93
CA ASP A 74 -15.99 -6.66 38.00
C ASP A 74 -16.95 -5.60 38.56
N LYS A 75 -16.74 -4.33 38.24
CA LYS A 75 -17.55 -3.21 38.70
C LYS A 75 -18.67 -2.88 37.72
N ALA A 76 -19.65 -2.09 38.19
CA ALA A 76 -20.72 -1.57 37.35
C ALA A 76 -20.18 -0.61 36.30
N TYR A 77 -20.87 -0.54 35.16
CA TYR A 77 -20.62 0.48 34.15
C TYR A 77 -20.84 1.89 34.70
N ARG A 78 -20.05 2.84 34.22
CA ARG A 78 -20.28 4.27 34.43
C ARG A 78 -20.45 5.01 33.11
N LYS A 79 -21.10 6.16 33.16
CA LYS A 79 -21.25 7.00 31.95
C LYS A 79 -19.91 7.37 31.37
N CYS A 80 -19.79 7.29 30.05
CA CYS A 80 -18.55 7.68 29.36
C CYS A 80 -18.17 9.14 29.66
N ALA A 81 -19.17 9.98 29.95
CA ALA A 81 -18.96 11.37 30.38
C ALA A 81 -18.07 11.49 31.63
N ASP A 82 -18.16 10.57 32.59
CA ASP A 82 -17.34 10.56 33.80
C ASP A 82 -15.86 10.32 33.45
N THR A 83 -15.59 9.31 32.62
CA THR A 83 -14.23 9.02 32.17
C THR A 83 -13.67 10.16 31.31
N VAL A 84 -14.43 10.65 30.31
CA VAL A 84 -14.00 11.73 29.42
C VAL A 84 -13.68 13.00 30.21
N GLY A 85 -14.56 13.41 31.13
CA GLY A 85 -14.35 14.58 32.00
C GLY A 85 -13.12 14.42 32.90
N SER A 86 -12.91 13.23 33.46
CA SER A 86 -11.74 12.95 34.31
C SER A 86 -10.44 12.98 33.51
N VAL A 87 -10.40 12.45 32.29
CA VAL A 87 -9.23 12.49 31.40
C VAL A 87 -8.88 13.92 31.03
N LEU A 88 -9.87 14.73 30.63
CA LEU A 88 -9.67 16.13 30.27
C LEU A 88 -9.12 16.95 31.43
N GLY A 89 -9.73 16.82 32.61
CA GLY A 89 -9.39 17.61 33.77
C GLY A 89 -8.06 17.22 34.42
N ARG A 90 -7.61 15.98 34.23
CA ARG A 90 -6.41 15.47 34.90
C ARG A 90 -5.18 15.37 33.99
N TYR A 91 -5.33 14.93 32.74
CA TYR A 91 -4.21 14.46 31.94
C TYR A 91 -4.17 14.97 30.49
N HIS A 92 -5.32 15.25 29.87
CA HIS A 92 -5.38 15.48 28.42
C HIS A 92 -6.14 16.78 28.06
N PRO A 93 -5.51 17.95 28.08
CA PRO A 93 -6.15 19.26 27.90
C PRO A 93 -6.49 19.54 26.43
N HIS A 94 -7.38 18.72 25.83
CA HIS A 94 -7.84 18.80 24.45
C HIS A 94 -9.36 18.70 24.38
N GLY A 95 -9.94 18.69 23.17
CA GLY A 95 -11.40 18.59 23.00
C GLY A 95 -11.98 17.25 23.48
N ASP A 96 -13.13 17.31 24.12
CA ASP A 96 -13.88 16.16 24.64
C ASP A 96 -14.24 15.12 23.57
N ALA A 97 -14.60 15.59 22.36
CA ALA A 97 -14.87 14.73 21.23
C ALA A 97 -13.67 13.81 20.88
N SER A 98 -12.45 14.37 20.91
CA SER A 98 -11.24 13.58 20.58
C SER A 98 -10.97 12.46 21.59
N VAL A 99 -11.21 12.73 22.89
CA VAL A 99 -11.08 11.71 23.96
C VAL A 99 -12.18 10.67 23.83
N TYR A 100 -13.43 11.10 23.57
CA TYR A 100 -14.54 10.19 23.42
C TYR A 100 -14.38 9.28 22.19
N ASP A 101 -14.00 9.82 21.04
CA ASP A 101 -13.76 9.05 19.81
C ASP A 101 -12.63 8.01 20.00
N ALA A 102 -11.56 8.40 20.71
CA ALA A 102 -10.49 7.46 21.06
C ALA A 102 -11.01 6.32 21.95
N MET A 103 -11.81 6.64 22.97
CA MET A 103 -12.41 5.64 23.86
C MET A 103 -13.41 4.73 23.12
N VAL A 104 -14.25 5.31 22.24
CA VAL A 104 -15.17 4.57 21.39
C VAL A 104 -14.42 3.54 20.56
N ARG A 105 -13.34 3.95 19.92
CA ARG A 105 -12.52 3.04 19.09
C ARG A 105 -11.96 1.87 19.90
N LEU A 106 -11.53 2.10 21.15
CA LEU A 106 -11.06 1.03 22.04
C LEU A 106 -12.15 0.01 22.42
N ALA A 107 -13.44 0.38 22.26
CA ALA A 107 -14.58 -0.49 22.54
C ALA A 107 -15.14 -1.20 21.30
N GLN A 108 -14.79 -0.78 20.08
CA GLN A 108 -15.35 -1.32 18.84
C GLN A 108 -14.70 -2.66 18.46
N SER A 109 -15.46 -3.73 18.43
CA SER A 109 -15.01 -5.08 18.08
C SER A 109 -14.63 -5.25 16.59
N PHE A 110 -15.07 -4.33 15.73
CA PHE A 110 -14.66 -4.26 14.31
C PHE A 110 -13.45 -3.36 14.06
N SER A 111 -13.00 -2.60 15.07
CA SER A 111 -11.80 -1.74 15.01
C SER A 111 -10.63 -2.35 15.75
N MET A 112 -10.88 -3.00 16.89
CA MET A 112 -9.86 -3.61 17.76
C MET A 112 -9.94 -5.13 17.68
N ARG A 113 -8.78 -5.79 17.52
CA ARG A 113 -8.74 -7.26 17.53
C ARG A 113 -9.07 -7.81 18.91
N TYR A 114 -8.61 -7.13 19.96
CA TYR A 114 -8.96 -7.37 21.36
C TYR A 114 -9.32 -6.02 22.00
N THR A 115 -10.60 -5.80 22.29
CA THR A 115 -11.08 -4.54 22.85
C THR A 115 -10.49 -4.26 24.23
N LEU A 116 -10.12 -3.01 24.49
CA LEU A 116 -9.59 -2.55 25.76
C LEU A 116 -10.64 -1.86 26.63
N VAL A 117 -11.73 -1.41 26.03
CA VAL A 117 -12.88 -0.86 26.72
C VAL A 117 -14.08 -1.78 26.52
N ASP A 118 -14.82 -2.07 27.60
CA ASP A 118 -16.10 -2.77 27.59
C ASP A 118 -17.20 -1.72 27.60
N GLY A 119 -17.86 -1.55 26.45
CA GLY A 119 -18.87 -0.52 26.21
C GLY A 119 -20.28 -1.05 26.29
N HIS A 120 -21.19 -0.27 26.88
CA HIS A 120 -22.62 -0.54 26.94
C HIS A 120 -23.43 0.60 26.30
N GLY A 121 -24.21 0.29 25.28
CA GLY A 121 -24.94 1.26 24.45
C GLY A 121 -24.50 1.25 22.97
N ASN A 122 -24.74 2.34 22.26
CA ASN A 122 -24.36 2.47 20.86
C ASN A 122 -22.97 3.10 20.74
N PHE A 123 -21.98 2.29 20.36
CA PHE A 123 -20.59 2.69 20.08
C PHE A 123 -20.28 2.77 18.58
N GLY A 124 -21.29 2.99 17.73
CA GLY A 124 -21.14 2.99 16.28
C GLY A 124 -21.25 1.60 15.66
N SER A 125 -21.24 1.55 14.35
CA SER A 125 -21.35 0.30 13.58
C SER A 125 -20.34 0.24 12.43
N ILE A 126 -20.22 -0.93 11.81
CA ILE A 126 -19.41 -1.15 10.60
C ILE A 126 -19.98 -0.41 9.37
N ASP A 127 -21.23 0.04 9.45
CA ASP A 127 -21.89 0.89 8.46
C ASP A 127 -21.44 2.36 8.52
N GLY A 128 -20.67 2.69 9.55
CA GLY A 128 -20.17 4.03 9.77
C GLY A 128 -21.13 4.92 10.56
N ASP A 129 -22.13 4.32 11.22
CA ASP A 129 -22.96 5.04 12.15
C ASP A 129 -22.12 5.63 13.28
N SER A 130 -22.42 6.86 13.63
CA SER A 130 -21.77 7.53 14.74
C SER A 130 -22.21 6.93 16.08
N PRO A 131 -21.31 6.90 17.09
CA PRO A 131 -21.69 6.52 18.45
C PRO A 131 -22.72 7.49 19.01
N ALA A 132 -23.54 7.01 19.94
CA ALA A 132 -24.40 7.91 20.71
C ALA A 132 -23.53 8.87 21.56
N ALA A 133 -24.07 10.04 21.91
CA ALA A 133 -23.33 11.01 22.71
C ALA A 133 -22.89 10.40 24.06
N TYR A 134 -21.72 10.77 24.55
CA TYR A 134 -21.07 10.18 25.74
C TYR A 134 -21.88 10.26 27.03
N ARG A 135 -22.90 11.09 27.08
CA ARG A 135 -23.86 11.15 28.23
C ARG A 135 -24.84 9.97 28.25
N TYR A 136 -25.00 9.26 27.14
CA TYR A 136 -25.89 8.08 27.04
C TYR A 136 -25.13 6.77 27.16
N THR A 137 -23.94 6.68 26.56
CA THR A 137 -23.12 5.47 26.60
C THR A 137 -22.45 5.27 27.96
N GLU A 138 -22.17 4.02 28.27
CA GLU A 138 -21.51 3.60 29.52
C GLU A 138 -20.31 2.72 29.19
N SER A 139 -19.30 2.76 30.07
CA SER A 139 -18.07 2.02 29.85
C SER A 139 -17.42 1.57 31.15
N ARG A 140 -16.57 0.56 31.03
CA ARG A 140 -15.60 0.10 32.03
C ARG A 140 -14.40 -0.52 31.30
N MET A 141 -13.33 -0.84 32.00
CA MET A 141 -12.22 -1.56 31.39
C MET A 141 -12.62 -2.98 30.98
N SER A 142 -12.04 -3.47 29.88
CA SER A 142 -12.11 -4.89 29.54
C SER A 142 -11.13 -5.70 30.41
N LYS A 143 -11.26 -7.04 30.38
CA LYS A 143 -10.31 -7.95 31.05
C LYS A 143 -8.89 -7.83 30.47
N MET A 144 -8.77 -7.56 29.16
CA MET A 144 -7.50 -7.34 28.49
C MET A 144 -6.84 -6.03 28.94
N ALA A 145 -7.62 -4.95 29.14
CA ALA A 145 -7.09 -3.67 29.62
C ALA A 145 -6.44 -3.81 31.01
N LEU A 146 -6.99 -4.66 31.91
CA LEU A 146 -6.36 -4.92 33.19
C LEU A 146 -4.95 -5.51 33.03
N LYS A 147 -4.72 -6.32 31.99
CA LYS A 147 -3.39 -6.89 31.71
C LYS A 147 -2.38 -5.85 31.23
N MET A 148 -2.85 -4.73 30.68
CA MET A 148 -2.01 -3.58 30.37
C MET A 148 -1.50 -2.85 31.61
N LEU A 149 -2.28 -2.88 32.70
CA LEU A 149 -2.07 -2.11 33.95
C LEU A 149 -1.57 -2.95 35.13
N THR A 150 -1.40 -4.26 34.94
CA THR A 150 -0.97 -5.18 36.00
C THR A 150 0.37 -4.71 36.61
N ASP A 151 0.43 -4.66 37.94
CA ASP A 151 1.63 -4.26 38.72
C ASP A 151 2.09 -2.80 38.51
N ILE A 152 1.26 -1.90 38.01
CA ILE A 152 1.59 -0.47 37.82
C ILE A 152 1.97 0.20 39.15
N ASP A 153 1.41 -0.27 40.28
CA ASP A 153 1.65 0.26 41.63
C ASP A 153 2.96 -0.25 42.25
N LYS A 154 3.67 -1.15 41.55
CA LYS A 154 4.92 -1.75 42.06
C LYS A 154 6.18 -1.09 41.48
N ASN A 155 6.13 0.16 41.13
CA ASN A 155 7.24 0.92 40.55
C ASN A 155 7.85 0.30 39.28
N THR A 156 7.01 -0.38 38.50
CA THR A 156 7.42 -1.11 37.27
C THR A 156 7.73 -0.20 36.10
N ILE A 157 7.20 1.01 36.12
CA ILE A 157 7.35 2.02 35.07
C ILE A 157 7.63 3.39 35.65
N ASP A 158 8.04 4.34 34.82
CA ASP A 158 8.29 5.72 35.25
C ASP A 158 7.03 6.57 35.09
N PHE A 159 6.90 7.54 35.97
CA PHE A 159 5.85 8.55 35.97
C PHE A 159 6.45 9.93 35.71
N THR A 160 5.73 10.74 34.92
CA THR A 160 6.02 12.15 34.69
C THR A 160 4.91 13.01 35.26
N THR A 161 5.15 14.32 35.39
CA THR A 161 4.10 15.27 35.76
C THR A 161 3.12 15.43 34.59
N ASN A 162 1.84 15.68 34.92
CA ASN A 162 0.83 16.02 33.93
C ASN A 162 1.04 17.47 33.42
N TYR A 163 0.15 17.97 32.55
CA TYR A 163 0.22 19.26 31.89
C TYR A 163 0.26 20.49 32.84
N ASP A 164 -0.21 20.36 34.08
CA ASP A 164 -0.25 21.45 35.10
C ASP A 164 0.61 21.18 36.33
N ASP A 165 1.49 20.16 36.30
CA ASP A 165 2.42 19.73 37.35
C ASP A 165 1.77 19.32 38.69
N ARG A 166 0.45 19.09 38.70
CA ARG A 166 -0.28 18.73 39.94
C ARG A 166 -0.38 17.23 40.16
N LEU A 167 -0.43 16.45 39.10
CA LEU A 167 -0.60 15.01 39.14
C LEU A 167 0.54 14.32 38.39
N LYS A 168 0.64 13.02 38.58
CA LYS A 168 1.60 12.19 37.85
C LYS A 168 0.85 11.27 36.88
N GLU A 169 1.36 11.14 35.69
CA GLU A 169 0.87 10.20 34.69
C GLU A 169 1.96 9.21 34.29
N PRO A 170 1.61 7.96 33.92
CA PRO A 170 2.58 6.96 33.48
C PRO A 170 3.13 7.31 32.09
N THR A 171 4.45 7.21 31.93
CA THR A 171 5.11 7.41 30.64
C THR A 171 4.75 6.29 29.65
N VAL A 172 4.52 5.08 30.17
CA VAL A 172 4.15 3.86 29.46
C VAL A 172 3.36 2.94 30.41
N LEU A 173 2.53 2.03 29.91
CA LEU A 173 1.89 1.01 30.75
C LEU A 173 2.74 -0.25 30.81
N PRO A 174 2.70 -1.04 31.91
CA PRO A 174 3.46 -2.29 32.06
C PRO A 174 3.19 -3.34 30.97
N SER A 175 1.99 -3.34 30.41
CA SER A 175 1.53 -4.12 29.23
C SER A 175 2.05 -5.55 29.17
N ARG A 176 1.33 -6.50 29.77
CA ARG A 176 1.74 -7.92 29.88
C ARG A 176 1.63 -8.72 28.57
N PHE A 177 1.28 -8.07 27.47
CA PHE A 177 1.25 -8.66 26.12
C PHE A 177 1.67 -7.59 25.11
N PRO A 178 2.24 -7.97 23.95
CA PRO A 178 2.75 -7.03 22.94
C PRO A 178 1.62 -6.36 22.17
N ASN A 179 0.91 -5.43 22.81
CA ASN A 179 -0.30 -4.77 22.32
C ASN A 179 -0.09 -4.07 20.97
N ILE A 180 1.13 -3.57 20.69
CA ILE A 180 1.45 -2.92 19.42
C ILE A 180 1.23 -3.84 18.22
N LEU A 181 1.51 -5.13 18.36
CA LEU A 181 1.25 -6.13 17.31
C LEU A 181 -0.17 -6.69 17.44
N VAL A 182 -0.62 -6.99 18.65
CA VAL A 182 -1.92 -7.63 18.89
C VAL A 182 -3.09 -6.79 18.41
N ASN A 183 -3.13 -5.50 18.73
CA ASN A 183 -4.19 -4.59 18.31
C ASN A 183 -3.78 -3.68 17.14
N GLY A 184 -2.50 -3.59 16.83
CA GLY A 184 -2.01 -2.65 15.83
C GLY A 184 -2.15 -1.19 16.25
N SER A 185 -1.77 -0.29 15.35
CA SER A 185 -1.95 1.16 15.53
C SER A 185 -1.93 1.87 14.18
N MET A 186 -2.77 2.88 14.02
CA MET A 186 -2.77 3.74 12.85
C MET A 186 -2.67 5.20 13.30
N GLY A 187 -1.77 5.98 12.68
CA GLY A 187 -1.57 7.39 13.01
C GLY A 187 -0.90 8.17 11.90
N ILE A 188 -1.29 9.44 11.78
CA ILE A 188 -0.70 10.38 10.83
C ILE A 188 -0.02 11.48 11.62
N ALA A 189 1.29 11.60 11.48
CA ALA A 189 2.10 12.65 12.07
C ALA A 189 2.61 13.63 11.00
N VAL A 190 3.44 14.57 11.37
CA VAL A 190 4.07 15.50 10.41
C VAL A 190 5.19 14.78 9.68
N GLY A 191 5.07 14.66 8.36
CA GLY A 191 6.07 14.04 7.50
C GLY A 191 6.17 12.51 7.58
N MET A 192 5.38 11.85 8.44
CA MET A 192 5.40 10.39 8.60
C MET A 192 4.05 9.85 9.06
N ALA A 193 3.81 8.56 8.82
CA ALA A 193 2.60 7.87 9.26
C ALA A 193 2.96 6.46 9.75
N THR A 194 2.15 5.96 10.66
CA THR A 194 2.19 4.57 11.11
C THR A 194 0.91 3.84 10.71
N ASN A 195 1.03 2.59 10.31
CA ASN A 195 -0.11 1.73 10.01
C ASN A 195 0.27 0.28 10.30
N ILE A 196 0.21 -0.07 11.59
CA ILE A 196 0.56 -1.39 12.11
C ILE A 196 -0.70 -2.24 12.13
N PRO A 197 -0.76 -3.37 11.38
CA PRO A 197 -1.93 -4.23 11.40
C PRO A 197 -2.05 -5.01 12.70
N PRO A 198 -3.27 -5.39 13.12
CA PRO A 198 -3.49 -6.27 14.25
C PRO A 198 -3.10 -7.72 13.92
N HIS A 199 -2.77 -8.52 14.97
CA HIS A 199 -2.38 -9.91 14.85
C HIS A 199 -3.07 -10.79 15.90
N ASN A 200 -3.04 -12.10 15.70
CA ASN A 200 -3.56 -13.06 16.65
C ASN A 200 -2.68 -13.10 17.90
N LEU A 201 -3.30 -13.10 19.09
CA LEU A 201 -2.60 -13.05 20.38
C LEU A 201 -1.69 -14.26 20.59
N ARG A 202 -2.19 -15.48 20.30
CA ARG A 202 -1.40 -16.72 20.45
C ARG A 202 -0.19 -16.69 19.52
N GLU A 203 -0.39 -16.37 18.25
CA GLU A 203 0.70 -16.33 17.27
C GLU A 203 1.80 -15.33 17.67
N VAL A 204 1.43 -14.14 18.16
CA VAL A 204 2.41 -13.12 18.59
C VAL A 204 3.17 -13.56 19.83
N ILE A 205 2.49 -14.19 20.80
CA ILE A 205 3.14 -14.71 22.01
C ILE A 205 4.04 -15.89 21.66
N ASP A 206 3.60 -16.81 20.79
CA ASP A 206 4.43 -17.92 20.34
C ASP A 206 5.70 -17.42 19.61
N GLY A 207 5.57 -16.42 18.74
CA GLY A 207 6.72 -15.78 18.09
C GLY A 207 7.65 -15.06 19.07
N MET A 208 7.11 -14.42 20.11
CA MET A 208 7.89 -13.84 21.20
C MET A 208 8.64 -14.93 21.97
N CYS A 209 7.98 -16.03 22.31
CA CYS A 209 8.60 -17.16 23.00
C CYS A 209 9.72 -17.79 22.17
N CYS A 210 9.52 -17.94 20.86
CA CYS A 210 10.56 -18.38 19.93
C CYS A 210 11.79 -17.47 19.98
N LEU A 211 11.60 -16.15 20.02
CA LEU A 211 12.70 -15.18 20.08
C LEU A 211 13.40 -15.17 21.46
N ILE A 212 12.69 -15.43 22.56
CA ILE A 212 13.29 -15.62 23.88
C ILE A 212 14.17 -16.86 23.91
N ASP A 213 13.70 -17.96 23.32
CA ASP A 213 14.44 -19.24 23.29
C ASP A 213 15.63 -19.18 22.30
N ASN A 214 15.49 -18.44 21.18
CA ASN A 214 16.52 -18.23 20.17
C ASN A 214 16.63 -16.75 19.77
N PRO A 215 17.51 -15.97 20.41
CA PRO A 215 17.69 -14.54 20.09
C PRO A 215 18.14 -14.27 18.65
N ASP A 216 18.76 -15.27 17.99
CA ASP A 216 19.21 -15.17 16.59
C ASP A 216 18.17 -15.67 15.59
N ALA A 217 16.94 -15.98 16.04
CA ALA A 217 15.87 -16.45 15.17
C ALA A 217 15.73 -15.58 13.91
N SER A 218 15.68 -16.27 12.77
CA SER A 218 15.48 -15.66 11.46
C SER A 218 14.03 -15.17 11.29
N LEU A 219 13.81 -14.33 10.28
CA LEU A 219 12.45 -13.88 9.95
C LEU A 219 11.54 -15.08 9.58
N ASP A 220 12.08 -16.08 8.90
CA ASP A 220 11.29 -17.23 8.47
C ASP A 220 10.82 -18.07 9.66
N GLU A 221 11.70 -18.31 10.65
CA GLU A 221 11.34 -18.99 11.90
C GLU A 221 10.26 -18.20 12.66
N LEU A 222 10.38 -16.89 12.75
CA LEU A 222 9.35 -16.05 13.39
C LEU A 222 8.01 -16.12 12.62
N MET A 223 8.04 -16.19 11.27
CA MET A 223 6.83 -16.30 10.44
C MET A 223 6.18 -17.70 10.45
N GLU A 224 6.84 -18.72 10.97
CA GLU A 224 6.20 -20.02 11.28
C GLU A 224 5.18 -19.86 12.41
N HIS A 225 5.47 -19.02 13.39
CA HIS A 225 4.59 -18.70 14.51
C HIS A 225 3.63 -17.56 14.16
N ILE A 226 4.15 -16.41 13.73
CA ILE A 226 3.35 -15.23 13.34
C ILE A 226 3.06 -15.29 11.85
N LYS A 227 1.97 -15.96 11.50
CA LYS A 227 1.60 -16.27 10.11
C LYS A 227 1.30 -15.01 9.27
N GLY A 228 0.83 -13.94 9.92
CA GLY A 228 0.45 -12.68 9.27
C GLY A 228 -0.56 -11.88 10.09
N PRO A 229 -1.00 -10.72 9.60
CA PRO A 229 -2.06 -9.95 10.23
C PRO A 229 -3.34 -10.77 10.44
N ASP A 230 -4.08 -10.40 11.49
CA ASP A 230 -5.35 -11.03 11.85
C ASP A 230 -6.38 -9.94 12.14
N PHE A 231 -7.17 -9.59 11.13
CA PHE A 231 -8.09 -8.46 11.19
C PHE A 231 -9.38 -8.80 11.94
N PRO A 232 -9.92 -7.87 12.74
CA PRO A 232 -11.15 -8.10 13.49
C PRO A 232 -12.37 -8.35 12.59
N THR A 233 -12.36 -7.85 11.36
CA THR A 233 -13.43 -7.99 10.36
C THR A 233 -13.25 -9.21 9.46
N TYR A 234 -12.36 -10.15 9.82
CA TYR A 234 -12.06 -11.35 9.03
C TYR A 234 -11.44 -11.02 7.66
N GLY A 235 -11.97 -11.58 6.57
CA GLY A 235 -11.46 -11.42 5.21
C GLY A 235 -10.31 -12.37 4.89
N ILE A 236 -9.79 -12.24 3.66
CA ILE A 236 -8.79 -13.13 3.10
C ILE A 236 -7.57 -12.32 2.68
N ILE A 237 -6.39 -12.66 3.18
CA ILE A 237 -5.12 -12.09 2.72
C ILE A 237 -4.67 -12.88 1.49
N MET A 238 -4.36 -12.15 0.41
CA MET A 238 -3.95 -12.70 -0.87
C MET A 238 -2.42 -12.65 -1.01
N GLY A 239 -1.79 -13.83 -0.94
CA GLY A 239 -0.34 -13.98 -1.05
C GLY A 239 0.44 -13.66 0.24
N ARG A 240 1.72 -14.06 0.29
CA ARG A 240 2.61 -13.89 1.45
C ARG A 240 3.76 -12.90 1.23
N SER A 241 4.06 -12.55 -0.02
CA SER A 241 5.21 -11.72 -0.37
C SER A 241 5.15 -10.33 0.27
N GLY A 242 3.96 -9.69 0.25
CA GLY A 242 3.75 -8.38 0.87
C GLY A 242 3.91 -8.37 2.39
N MET A 243 3.48 -9.44 3.07
CA MET A 243 3.67 -9.60 4.51
C MET A 243 5.14 -9.80 4.86
N ARG A 244 5.84 -10.68 4.11
CA ARG A 244 7.26 -10.93 4.29
C ARG A 244 8.08 -9.64 4.12
N ALA A 245 7.79 -8.86 3.07
CA ALA A 245 8.42 -7.56 2.86
C ALA A 245 8.16 -6.59 4.03
N ALA A 246 6.92 -6.53 4.53
CA ALA A 246 6.55 -5.70 5.67
C ALA A 246 7.34 -6.07 6.94
N TYR A 247 7.45 -7.35 7.24
CA TYR A 247 8.15 -7.84 8.43
C TYR A 247 9.68 -7.72 8.33
N ALA A 248 10.23 -7.84 7.11
CA ALA A 248 11.65 -7.67 6.86
C ALA A 248 12.13 -6.21 6.89
N THR A 249 11.30 -5.26 6.41
CA THR A 249 11.74 -3.88 6.17
C THR A 249 10.94 -2.83 6.94
N GLY A 250 9.91 -3.25 7.67
CA GLY A 250 8.95 -2.36 8.29
C GLY A 250 7.95 -1.72 7.33
N ARG A 251 7.99 -2.04 6.04
CA ARG A 251 7.07 -1.51 5.01
C ARG A 251 6.66 -2.59 4.02
N GLY A 252 5.36 -2.65 3.71
CA GLY A 252 4.83 -3.62 2.75
C GLY A 252 3.41 -3.31 2.34
N LYS A 253 2.91 -4.06 1.36
CA LYS A 253 1.53 -3.95 0.86
C LYS A 253 0.89 -5.32 0.98
N ILE A 254 -0.23 -5.40 1.67
CA ILE A 254 -0.99 -6.63 1.87
C ILE A 254 -2.33 -6.46 1.18
N VAL A 255 -2.64 -7.33 0.23
CA VAL A 255 -3.94 -7.34 -0.44
C VAL A 255 -4.92 -8.11 0.44
N VAL A 256 -6.02 -7.46 0.82
CA VAL A 256 -7.09 -8.05 1.63
C VAL A 256 -8.36 -8.07 0.79
N ARG A 257 -8.98 -9.22 0.72
CA ARG A 257 -10.19 -9.48 -0.07
C ARG A 257 -11.35 -9.86 0.84
N ALA A 258 -12.55 -9.42 0.48
CA ALA A 258 -13.80 -9.83 1.08
C ALA A 258 -14.05 -11.33 0.87
N ARG A 259 -14.73 -11.99 1.80
CA ARG A 259 -15.25 -13.35 1.57
C ARG A 259 -16.57 -13.25 0.83
N ALA A 260 -16.58 -13.73 -0.40
CA ALA A 260 -17.75 -13.74 -1.26
C ALA A 260 -17.94 -15.14 -1.84
N GLU A 261 -19.20 -15.59 -1.85
CA GLU A 261 -19.63 -16.89 -2.39
C GLU A 261 -20.65 -16.70 -3.48
N ILE A 262 -20.55 -17.47 -4.57
CA ILE A 262 -21.55 -17.50 -5.63
C ILE A 262 -22.56 -18.58 -5.27
N VAL A 263 -23.80 -18.16 -5.07
CA VAL A 263 -24.90 -19.06 -4.66
C VAL A 263 -25.97 -19.08 -5.78
N GLU A 264 -26.35 -20.27 -6.21
CA GLU A 264 -27.46 -20.43 -7.15
C GLU A 264 -28.80 -20.40 -6.39
N LYS A 265 -29.71 -19.52 -6.81
CA LYS A 265 -31.07 -19.41 -6.28
C LYS A 265 -32.03 -20.40 -6.97
N LYS A 266 -33.11 -20.76 -6.27
CA LYS A 266 -34.16 -21.72 -6.76
C LYS A 266 -34.78 -21.35 -8.13
N ASN A 267 -34.57 -20.10 -8.60
CA ASN A 267 -35.08 -19.60 -9.87
C ASN A 267 -34.05 -19.65 -11.01
N GLY A 268 -32.90 -20.31 -10.82
CA GLY A 268 -31.81 -20.39 -11.77
C GLY A 268 -31.04 -19.08 -11.98
N ARG A 269 -31.16 -18.11 -11.04
CA ARG A 269 -30.35 -16.91 -10.98
C ARG A 269 -29.23 -17.09 -9.95
N PHE A 270 -28.17 -16.35 -10.10
CA PHE A 270 -27.06 -16.34 -9.16
C PHE A 270 -27.09 -15.13 -8.23
N GLU A 271 -26.61 -15.33 -7.05
CA GLU A 271 -26.34 -14.32 -6.05
C GLU A 271 -24.88 -14.37 -5.68
N ILE A 272 -24.24 -13.21 -5.57
CA ILE A 272 -22.95 -13.08 -4.91
C ILE A 272 -23.23 -12.66 -3.47
N LYS A 273 -23.02 -13.59 -2.54
CA LYS A 273 -23.20 -13.40 -1.12
C LYS A 273 -21.88 -13.01 -0.47
N VAL A 274 -21.80 -11.79 0.10
CA VAL A 274 -20.62 -11.31 0.83
C VAL A 274 -20.87 -11.43 2.31
N THR A 275 -20.01 -12.14 3.02
CA THR A 275 -20.11 -12.41 4.47
C THR A 275 -19.03 -11.71 5.30
N GLU A 276 -17.93 -11.28 4.68
CA GLU A 276 -16.82 -10.59 5.33
C GLU A 276 -16.30 -9.50 4.41
N ILE A 277 -15.88 -8.37 4.97
CA ILE A 277 -15.29 -7.24 4.22
C ILE A 277 -13.90 -6.90 4.74
N PRO A 278 -13.02 -6.31 3.92
CA PRO A 278 -11.70 -5.92 4.35
C PRO A 278 -11.72 -4.94 5.52
N TYR A 279 -10.67 -4.98 6.33
CA TYR A 279 -10.51 -4.11 7.50
C TYR A 279 -10.52 -2.62 7.13
N ASN A 280 -11.17 -1.82 7.95
CA ASN A 280 -11.39 -0.38 7.76
C ASN A 280 -12.26 -0.01 6.54
N VAL A 281 -12.99 -0.94 5.95
CA VAL A 281 -13.99 -0.66 4.92
C VAL A 281 -15.33 -0.35 5.57
N ASN A 282 -15.97 0.73 5.14
CA ASN A 282 -17.33 1.08 5.54
C ASN A 282 -18.31 0.32 4.66
N LYS A 283 -19.18 -0.51 5.26
CA LYS A 283 -20.11 -1.41 4.55
C LYS A 283 -21.15 -0.63 3.74
N ALA A 284 -21.74 0.41 4.29
CA ALA A 284 -22.77 1.21 3.59
C ALA A 284 -22.19 1.91 2.37
N ARG A 285 -21.04 2.57 2.51
CA ARG A 285 -20.35 3.22 1.38
C ARG A 285 -19.88 2.22 0.32
N LEU A 286 -19.51 1.02 0.71
CA LEU A 286 -19.18 -0.05 -0.23
C LEU A 286 -20.41 -0.40 -1.08
N ILE A 287 -21.58 -0.59 -0.47
CA ILE A 287 -22.83 -0.89 -1.17
C ILE A 287 -23.21 0.27 -2.11
N GLU A 288 -23.13 1.52 -1.65
CA GLU A 288 -23.36 2.71 -2.46
C GLU A 288 -22.42 2.77 -3.67
N SER A 289 -21.13 2.50 -3.46
CA SER A 289 -20.14 2.50 -4.55
C SER A 289 -20.42 1.43 -5.61
N ILE A 290 -20.90 0.26 -5.20
CA ILE A 290 -21.30 -0.80 -6.14
C ILE A 290 -22.53 -0.34 -6.94
N ALA A 291 -23.53 0.25 -6.30
CA ALA A 291 -24.72 0.77 -6.96
C ALA A 291 -24.39 1.88 -7.98
N ASP A 292 -23.48 2.77 -7.65
CA ASP A 292 -23.01 3.82 -8.56
C ASP A 292 -22.29 3.25 -9.78
N LEU A 293 -21.43 2.22 -9.62
CA LEU A 293 -20.76 1.55 -10.72
C LEU A 293 -21.74 0.82 -11.67
N VAL A 294 -22.83 0.26 -11.12
CA VAL A 294 -23.91 -0.32 -11.94
C VAL A 294 -24.68 0.76 -12.69
N LYS A 295 -24.99 1.88 -12.06
CA LYS A 295 -25.65 3.03 -12.66
C LYS A 295 -24.81 3.65 -13.78
N ASP A 296 -23.51 3.76 -13.56
CA ASP A 296 -22.53 4.25 -14.54
C ASP A 296 -22.22 3.24 -15.65
N LYS A 297 -22.82 2.04 -15.61
CA LYS A 297 -22.59 0.92 -16.56
C LYS A 297 -21.13 0.47 -16.63
N LYS A 298 -20.37 0.65 -15.55
CA LYS A 298 -19.02 0.12 -15.43
C LYS A 298 -19.00 -1.36 -15.02
N ILE A 299 -20.04 -1.79 -14.30
CA ILE A 299 -20.30 -3.19 -13.98
C ILE A 299 -21.70 -3.50 -14.50
N GLU A 300 -21.79 -4.45 -15.42
CA GLU A 300 -23.06 -4.95 -15.94
C GLU A 300 -23.38 -6.31 -15.32
N GLY A 301 -24.63 -6.74 -15.43
CA GLY A 301 -25.05 -8.06 -14.93
C GLY A 301 -25.61 -8.08 -13.52
N ILE A 302 -25.56 -7.01 -12.75
CA ILE A 302 -26.21 -6.89 -11.42
C ILE A 302 -27.65 -6.44 -11.63
N SER A 303 -28.59 -7.10 -10.93
CA SER A 303 -30.04 -6.76 -10.94
C SER A 303 -30.50 -6.04 -9.69
N ASP A 304 -29.97 -6.41 -8.52
CA ASP A 304 -30.34 -5.81 -7.22
C ASP A 304 -29.22 -5.97 -6.20
N ILE A 305 -29.20 -5.11 -5.18
CA ILE A 305 -28.21 -5.15 -4.09
C ILE A 305 -28.96 -4.91 -2.78
N ASN A 306 -28.86 -5.87 -1.88
CA ASN A 306 -29.56 -5.82 -0.57
C ASN A 306 -28.59 -6.12 0.56
N ASP A 307 -28.80 -5.46 1.70
CA ASP A 307 -28.10 -5.72 2.96
C ASP A 307 -29.02 -6.45 3.92
N TYR A 308 -28.74 -7.73 4.16
CA TYR A 308 -29.44 -8.59 5.12
C TYR A 308 -28.62 -8.83 6.39
N SER A 309 -27.61 -8.00 6.65
CA SER A 309 -26.78 -8.12 7.84
C SER A 309 -27.61 -8.01 9.11
N SER A 310 -27.33 -8.87 10.08
CA SER A 310 -28.03 -8.96 11.34
C SER A 310 -27.11 -9.36 12.48
N LYS A 311 -27.65 -9.62 13.68
CA LYS A 311 -26.87 -10.19 14.79
C LYS A 311 -26.27 -11.57 14.49
N ALA A 312 -26.80 -12.28 13.49
CA ALA A 312 -26.26 -13.57 13.04
C ALA A 312 -25.00 -13.45 12.16
N GLY A 313 -24.69 -12.24 11.69
CA GLY A 313 -23.52 -11.98 10.87
C GLY A 313 -23.80 -11.01 9.72
N MET A 314 -22.76 -10.71 8.97
CA MET A 314 -22.81 -9.87 7.77
C MET A 314 -23.37 -10.69 6.59
N HIS A 315 -24.27 -10.07 5.83
CA HIS A 315 -24.82 -10.66 4.61
C HIS A 315 -25.21 -9.56 3.61
N ILE A 316 -24.32 -9.23 2.70
CA ILE A 316 -24.63 -8.39 1.54
C ILE A 316 -24.97 -9.33 0.38
N SER A 317 -26.16 -9.18 -0.18
CA SER A 317 -26.67 -9.95 -1.32
C SER A 317 -26.58 -9.10 -2.58
N ILE A 318 -25.84 -9.57 -3.57
CA ILE A 318 -25.71 -8.94 -4.90
C ILE A 318 -26.36 -9.90 -5.90
N ASP A 319 -27.58 -9.60 -6.31
CA ASP A 319 -28.38 -10.41 -7.20
C ASP A 319 -27.97 -10.17 -8.66
N LEU A 320 -27.76 -11.25 -9.42
CA LEU A 320 -27.33 -11.16 -10.80
C LEU A 320 -28.51 -11.33 -11.77
N LYS A 321 -28.37 -10.75 -12.97
CA LYS A 321 -29.25 -11.00 -14.10
C LYS A 321 -29.07 -12.45 -14.60
N ARG A 322 -30.05 -12.97 -15.30
CA ARG A 322 -30.06 -14.39 -15.73
C ARG A 322 -28.92 -14.77 -16.67
N ASP A 323 -28.47 -13.85 -17.47
CA ASP A 323 -27.46 -13.95 -18.54
C ASP A 323 -26.05 -13.48 -18.08
N ALA A 324 -25.91 -13.05 -16.84
CA ALA A 324 -24.62 -12.59 -16.31
C ALA A 324 -23.76 -13.78 -15.88
N ASN A 325 -22.48 -13.73 -16.22
CA ASN A 325 -21.49 -14.67 -15.70
C ASN A 325 -21.08 -14.24 -14.26
N PRO A 326 -21.40 -15.05 -13.23
CA PRO A 326 -21.16 -14.66 -11.84
C PRO A 326 -19.69 -14.41 -11.53
N GLN A 327 -18.78 -15.20 -12.12
CA GLN A 327 -17.35 -15.09 -11.88
C GLN A 327 -16.80 -13.77 -12.43
N VAL A 328 -17.23 -13.38 -13.64
CA VAL A 328 -16.80 -12.12 -14.26
C VAL A 328 -17.27 -10.93 -13.43
N VAL A 329 -18.53 -10.93 -12.97
CA VAL A 329 -19.06 -9.87 -12.12
C VAL A 329 -18.30 -9.80 -10.80
N LEU A 330 -18.04 -10.95 -10.15
CA LEU A 330 -17.27 -11.00 -8.90
C LEU A 330 -15.85 -10.43 -9.08
N ASN A 331 -15.19 -10.75 -10.18
CA ASN A 331 -13.85 -10.24 -10.48
C ASN A 331 -13.85 -8.72 -10.73
N GLN A 332 -14.87 -8.22 -11.45
CA GLN A 332 -15.06 -6.78 -11.62
C GLN A 332 -15.31 -6.07 -10.28
N LEU A 333 -16.11 -6.67 -9.39
CA LEU A 333 -16.34 -6.14 -8.05
C LEU A 333 -15.04 -6.04 -7.23
N TYR A 334 -14.18 -7.07 -7.27
CA TYR A 334 -12.87 -7.00 -6.62
C TYR A 334 -11.95 -5.94 -7.22
N SER A 335 -12.05 -5.70 -8.54
CA SER A 335 -11.18 -4.74 -9.24
C SER A 335 -11.61 -3.29 -9.05
N TYR A 336 -12.93 -3.03 -9.01
CA TYR A 336 -13.47 -1.67 -9.03
C TYR A 336 -13.99 -1.19 -7.67
N THR A 337 -14.08 -2.06 -6.67
CA THR A 337 -14.66 -1.71 -5.36
C THR A 337 -13.72 -2.05 -4.20
N GLN A 338 -14.11 -1.62 -2.99
CA GLN A 338 -13.41 -1.97 -1.76
C GLN A 338 -13.67 -3.41 -1.27
N LEU A 339 -14.31 -4.28 -2.07
CA LEU A 339 -14.32 -5.73 -1.80
C LEU A 339 -12.91 -6.34 -1.86
N GLN A 340 -11.98 -5.68 -2.53
CA GLN A 340 -10.57 -5.94 -2.39
C GLN A 340 -9.83 -4.62 -2.16
N THR A 341 -8.98 -4.57 -1.14
CA THR A 341 -8.20 -3.37 -0.81
C THR A 341 -6.75 -3.73 -0.53
N THR A 342 -5.88 -2.74 -0.63
CA THR A 342 -4.47 -2.90 -0.24
C THR A 342 -4.24 -2.22 1.10
N PHE A 343 -3.86 -3.01 2.12
CA PHE A 343 -3.41 -2.49 3.40
C PHE A 343 -1.92 -2.17 3.31
N GLY A 344 -1.58 -0.88 3.34
CA GLY A 344 -0.19 -0.42 3.34
C GLY A 344 0.41 -0.50 4.74
N VAL A 345 1.25 -1.49 5.01
CA VAL A 345 1.92 -1.67 6.30
C VAL A 345 3.06 -0.67 6.47
N ILE A 346 3.08 0.02 7.61
CA ILE A 346 4.17 0.89 8.05
C ILE A 346 4.36 0.66 9.55
N LEU A 347 5.42 -0.09 9.91
CA LEU A 347 5.73 -0.44 11.29
C LEU A 347 6.56 0.66 11.95
N LEU A 348 5.98 1.86 12.07
CA LEU A 348 6.62 3.02 12.68
C LEU A 348 6.13 3.18 14.11
N ALA A 349 7.04 3.23 15.07
CA ALA A 349 6.74 3.44 16.48
C ALA A 349 7.80 4.33 17.16
N ILE A 350 7.49 4.83 18.36
CA ILE A 350 8.45 5.56 19.18
C ILE A 350 9.28 4.54 19.97
N VAL A 351 10.61 4.64 19.81
CA VAL A 351 11.62 3.88 20.56
C VAL A 351 12.54 4.86 21.26
N ASN A 352 12.56 4.86 22.58
CA ASN A 352 13.37 5.78 23.39
C ASN A 352 13.21 7.27 23.00
N GLY A 353 11.95 7.68 22.71
CA GLY A 353 11.64 9.06 22.34
C GLY A 353 11.86 9.42 20.87
N GLU A 354 12.34 8.50 20.03
CA GLU A 354 12.60 8.70 18.61
C GLU A 354 11.66 7.84 17.74
N PRO A 355 11.11 8.39 16.62
CA PRO A 355 10.33 7.61 15.69
C PRO A 355 11.23 6.71 14.83
N LYS A 356 11.00 5.40 14.86
CA LYS A 356 11.75 4.40 14.08
C LYS A 356 10.81 3.47 13.31
N THR A 357 11.15 3.20 12.05
CA THR A 357 10.51 2.12 11.28
C THR A 357 11.22 0.82 11.66
N LEU A 358 10.46 -0.13 12.20
CA LEU A 358 10.98 -1.35 12.81
C LEU A 358 10.62 -2.57 11.96
N THR A 359 11.45 -3.58 12.00
CA THR A 359 11.14 -4.94 11.55
C THR A 359 10.30 -5.67 12.59
N LEU A 360 9.69 -6.79 12.23
CA LEU A 360 8.94 -7.63 13.17
C LEU A 360 9.82 -8.08 14.36
N LYS A 361 11.06 -8.52 14.06
CA LYS A 361 12.01 -8.94 15.09
C LYS A 361 12.36 -7.81 16.06
N GLU A 362 12.61 -6.60 15.56
CA GLU A 362 12.92 -5.44 16.39
C GLU A 362 11.75 -5.03 17.29
N ILE A 363 10.51 -5.12 16.82
CA ILE A 363 9.34 -4.85 17.66
C ILE A 363 9.26 -5.85 18.81
N LEU A 364 9.40 -7.14 18.54
CA LEU A 364 9.38 -8.19 19.55
C LEU A 364 10.55 -8.03 20.53
N GLN A 365 11.76 -7.73 20.05
CA GLN A 365 12.92 -7.53 20.91
C GLN A 365 12.74 -6.35 21.86
N ASN A 366 12.31 -5.19 21.35
CA ASN A 366 12.03 -4.03 22.20
C ASN A 366 10.98 -4.33 23.28
N TYR A 367 9.98 -5.13 22.94
CA TYR A 367 8.96 -5.55 23.90
C TYR A 367 9.52 -6.53 24.94
N ILE A 368 10.34 -7.51 24.54
CA ILE A 368 11.00 -8.46 25.47
C ILE A 368 11.91 -7.71 26.45
N ASP A 369 12.73 -6.79 25.94
CA ASP A 369 13.63 -5.96 26.75
C ASP A 369 12.85 -5.13 27.76
N PHE A 370 11.73 -4.55 27.35
CA PHE A 370 10.83 -3.82 28.24
C PHE A 370 10.18 -4.73 29.28
N GLN A 371 9.70 -5.94 28.91
CA GLN A 371 9.14 -6.87 29.89
C GLN A 371 10.19 -7.37 30.91
N LYS A 372 11.42 -7.55 30.46
CA LYS A 372 12.55 -7.86 31.36
C LYS A 372 12.72 -6.74 32.39
N GLU A 373 12.68 -5.47 31.99
CA GLU A 373 12.75 -4.32 32.92
C GLU A 373 11.55 -4.31 33.89
N VAL A 374 10.32 -4.46 33.38
CA VAL A 374 9.10 -4.48 34.19
C VAL A 374 9.15 -5.58 35.25
N VAL A 375 9.53 -6.80 34.86
CA VAL A 375 9.62 -7.94 35.82
C VAL A 375 10.75 -7.75 36.80
N THR A 376 11.90 -7.20 36.37
CA THR A 376 13.02 -6.87 37.30
C THR A 376 12.58 -5.87 38.32
N ARG A 377 12.00 -4.75 37.93
CA ARG A 377 11.53 -3.67 38.83
C ARG A 377 10.44 -4.16 39.78
N ARG A 378 9.50 -4.96 39.30
CA ARG A 378 8.48 -5.63 40.12
C ARG A 378 9.11 -6.52 41.18
N THR A 379 10.02 -7.40 40.77
CA THR A 379 10.69 -8.34 41.69
C THR A 379 11.52 -7.61 42.73
N GLN A 380 12.21 -6.52 42.34
CA GLN A 380 12.93 -5.65 43.31
C GLN A 380 11.98 -4.99 44.32
N TYR A 381 10.81 -4.52 43.87
CA TYR A 381 9.79 -3.94 44.76
C TYR A 381 9.25 -5.01 45.73
N ASP A 382 8.89 -6.20 45.23
CA ASP A 382 8.35 -7.28 46.06
C ASP A 382 9.43 -7.82 47.00
N LEU A 383 10.69 -7.92 46.56
CA LEU A 383 11.85 -8.28 47.41
C LEU A 383 12.02 -7.31 48.56
N LYS A 384 12.05 -5.98 48.26
CA LYS A 384 12.20 -4.97 49.29
C LYS A 384 11.07 -5.04 50.30
N LYS A 385 9.83 -5.16 49.86
CA LYS A 385 8.65 -5.28 50.73
C LYS A 385 8.71 -6.53 51.61
N ALA A 386 9.17 -7.65 51.05
CA ALA A 386 9.35 -8.90 51.80
C ALA A 386 10.49 -8.77 52.84
N GLN A 387 11.61 -8.14 52.48
CA GLN A 387 12.71 -7.86 53.37
C GLN A 387 12.29 -6.92 54.52
N ASP A 388 11.61 -5.81 54.20
CA ASP A 388 11.11 -4.85 55.20
C ASP A 388 10.14 -5.55 56.19
N ARG A 389 9.28 -6.44 55.71
CA ARG A 389 8.36 -7.20 56.58
C ARG A 389 9.08 -8.28 57.39
N ALA A 390 9.99 -9.03 56.78
CA ALA A 390 10.80 -10.02 57.50
C ALA A 390 11.62 -9.38 58.63
N HIS A 391 12.23 -8.21 58.38
CA HIS A 391 12.97 -7.44 59.33
C HIS A 391 12.15 -7.03 60.58
N ILE A 392 10.88 -6.60 60.35
CA ILE A 392 9.95 -6.33 61.44
C ILE A 392 9.63 -7.59 62.24
N LEU A 393 9.37 -8.72 61.58
CA LEU A 393 9.04 -10.01 62.24
C LEU A 393 10.19 -10.56 63.04
N GLU A 394 11.44 -10.41 62.56
CA GLU A 394 12.65 -10.77 63.35
C GLU A 394 12.75 -9.99 64.63
N GLY A 395 12.48 -8.67 64.58
CA GLY A 395 12.42 -7.86 65.80
C GLY A 395 11.31 -8.26 66.76
N LEU A 396 10.11 -8.62 66.22
CA LEU A 396 9.00 -9.12 67.05
C LEU A 396 9.29 -10.46 67.70
N LEU A 397 9.96 -11.38 67.02
CA LEU A 397 10.39 -12.66 67.56
C LEU A 397 11.40 -12.45 68.72
N THR A 398 12.40 -11.59 68.53
CA THR A 398 13.34 -11.21 69.57
C THR A 398 12.61 -10.67 70.81
N ALA A 399 11.58 -9.84 70.62
CA ALA A 399 10.78 -9.33 71.71
C ALA A 399 9.94 -10.37 72.41
N LEU A 400 9.41 -11.36 71.65
CA LEU A 400 8.66 -12.52 72.23
C LEU A 400 9.55 -13.45 73.01
N ASP A 401 10.79 -13.66 72.59
CA ASP A 401 11.76 -14.49 73.30
C ASP A 401 12.14 -13.90 74.69
N PHE A 402 12.11 -12.58 74.81
CA PHE A 402 12.45 -11.85 76.03
C PHE A 402 11.25 -10.99 76.52
N ILE A 403 10.04 -11.53 76.44
CA ILE A 403 8.84 -10.75 76.69
C ILE A 403 8.70 -10.11 78.03
N ASP A 404 9.13 -10.82 79.09
CA ASP A 404 9.08 -10.29 80.45
C ASP A 404 10.02 -9.06 80.63
N GLU A 405 11.19 -9.13 79.96
CA GLU A 405 12.15 -8.04 79.98
C GLU A 405 11.63 -6.82 79.18
N VAL A 406 11.03 -7.08 78.00
CA VAL A 406 10.38 -6.02 77.17
C VAL A 406 9.29 -5.30 77.96
N ILE A 407 8.41 -6.09 78.65
CA ILE A 407 7.33 -5.50 79.49
C ILE A 407 7.91 -4.67 80.65
N ASN A 408 8.97 -5.15 81.26
CA ASN A 408 9.64 -4.37 82.35
C ASN A 408 10.25 -3.06 81.82
N ILE A 409 10.94 -3.09 80.68
CA ILE A 409 11.51 -1.88 80.08
C ILE A 409 10.40 -0.89 79.77
N LEU A 410 9.34 -1.33 79.11
CA LEU A 410 8.25 -0.45 78.71
C LEU A 410 7.50 0.13 79.94
N ARG A 411 7.27 -0.64 80.96
CA ARG A 411 6.61 -0.19 82.22
C ARG A 411 7.44 0.89 82.98
N ASN A 412 8.75 0.75 82.93
CA ASN A 412 9.64 1.66 83.68
C ASN A 412 10.00 2.92 82.84
N SER A 413 9.69 2.97 81.59
CA SER A 413 9.92 4.14 80.69
C SER A 413 8.84 5.19 80.92
N LYS A 414 9.23 6.43 80.93
CA LYS A 414 8.33 7.59 81.13
C LYS A 414 7.61 8.04 79.85
N SER A 415 8.12 7.64 78.71
CA SER A 415 7.51 7.93 77.39
C SER A 415 7.74 6.80 76.41
N VAL A 416 6.93 6.80 75.36
CA VAL A 416 7.06 5.80 74.23
C VAL A 416 8.45 5.86 73.59
N ASN A 417 9.02 7.07 73.41
CA ASN A 417 10.35 7.27 72.87
C ASN A 417 11.45 6.74 73.76
N GLU A 418 11.39 7.00 75.09
CA GLU A 418 12.33 6.44 76.05
C GLU A 418 12.28 4.89 76.05
N GLY A 419 11.09 4.30 75.98
CA GLY A 419 10.91 2.85 75.84
C GLY A 419 11.54 2.29 74.58
N LYS A 420 11.36 2.98 73.45
CA LYS A 420 12.00 2.61 72.18
C LYS A 420 13.53 2.64 72.28
N GLU A 421 14.12 3.73 72.77
CA GLU A 421 15.54 3.87 72.87
C GLU A 421 16.16 2.77 73.80
N ALA A 422 15.46 2.45 74.94
CA ALA A 422 15.85 1.41 75.78
C ALA A 422 15.81 -0.01 75.17
N LEU A 423 14.76 -0.28 74.37
CA LEU A 423 14.67 -1.52 73.62
C LEU A 423 15.76 -1.64 72.51
N MET A 424 16.00 -0.56 71.80
CA MET A 424 17.08 -0.46 70.82
C MET A 424 18.46 -0.72 71.44
N THR A 425 18.74 -0.11 72.57
CA THR A 425 20.02 -0.24 73.25
C THR A 425 20.19 -1.66 73.83
N ARG A 426 19.12 -2.23 74.35
CA ARG A 426 19.18 -3.52 75.06
C ARG A 426 19.28 -4.71 74.09
N PHE A 427 18.49 -4.72 73.02
CA PHE A 427 18.36 -5.85 72.10
C PHE A 427 19.06 -5.62 70.78
N GLY A 428 19.69 -4.49 70.54
CA GLY A 428 20.34 -4.16 69.27
C GLY A 428 19.34 -3.96 68.12
N LEU A 429 18.12 -3.54 68.44
CA LEU A 429 17.03 -3.31 67.46
C LEU A 429 17.19 -1.93 66.85
N ASP A 430 16.67 -1.80 65.63
CA ASP A 430 16.55 -0.49 65.00
C ASP A 430 15.22 0.23 65.35
N ASP A 431 15.05 1.47 64.88
CA ASP A 431 13.88 2.31 65.17
C ASP A 431 12.58 1.65 64.70
N VAL A 432 12.59 1.02 63.50
CA VAL A 432 11.39 0.40 62.89
C VAL A 432 10.95 -0.83 63.67
N GLN A 433 11.92 -1.67 64.10
CA GLN A 433 11.65 -2.84 64.91
C GLN A 433 11.16 -2.45 66.33
N ALA A 434 11.83 -1.51 66.96
CA ALA A 434 11.41 -1.04 68.26
C ALA A 434 10.03 -0.35 68.25
N GLN A 435 9.71 0.38 67.18
CA GLN A 435 8.38 0.96 66.98
C GLN A 435 7.30 -0.12 66.83
N ALA A 436 7.57 -1.22 66.08
CA ALA A 436 6.67 -2.34 65.92
C ALA A 436 6.39 -3.07 67.22
N ILE A 437 7.43 -3.23 68.06
CA ILE A 437 7.32 -3.84 69.40
C ILE A 437 6.45 -3.00 70.32
N VAL A 438 6.69 -1.70 70.36
CA VAL A 438 5.89 -0.80 71.19
C VAL A 438 4.41 -0.75 70.76
N GLN A 439 4.12 -0.94 69.48
CA GLN A 439 2.77 -0.98 68.94
C GLN A 439 2.12 -2.37 69.01
N MET A 440 2.80 -3.38 69.54
CA MET A 440 2.30 -4.76 69.62
C MET A 440 1.07 -4.84 70.53
N ARG A 441 0.05 -5.53 70.06
CA ARG A 441 -1.19 -5.75 70.83
C ARG A 441 -0.99 -6.91 71.78
N LEU A 442 -1.57 -6.82 73.01
CA LEU A 442 -1.48 -7.88 74.04
C LEU A 442 -1.89 -9.28 73.54
N GLY A 443 -2.86 -9.35 72.62
CA GLY A 443 -3.28 -10.60 72.00
C GLY A 443 -2.22 -11.30 71.17
N GLN A 444 -1.18 -10.58 70.66
CA GLN A 444 -0.07 -11.11 69.89
C GLN A 444 1.01 -11.80 70.79
N LEU A 445 0.86 -11.73 72.08
CA LEU A 445 1.76 -12.41 73.07
C LEU A 445 1.39 -13.88 73.25
N THR A 446 0.34 -14.39 72.65
CA THR A 446 -0.09 -15.76 72.78
C THR A 446 0.81 -16.72 71.98
N GLY A 447 0.99 -17.96 72.44
CA GLY A 447 1.83 -18.94 71.77
C GLY A 447 1.38 -19.29 70.36
N LEU A 448 0.07 -19.20 70.08
CA LEU A 448 -0.48 -19.39 68.72
C LEU A 448 -0.06 -18.28 67.77
N GLU A 449 -0.02 -17.01 68.21
CA GLU A 449 0.43 -15.91 67.40
C GLU A 449 1.96 -15.97 67.15
N ARG A 450 2.74 -16.45 68.13
CA ARG A 450 4.17 -16.66 67.90
C ARG A 450 4.42 -17.65 66.73
N ILE A 451 3.74 -18.78 66.74
CA ILE A 451 3.85 -19.76 65.65
C ILE A 451 3.51 -19.16 64.29
N LYS A 452 2.45 -18.33 64.21
CA LYS A 452 2.10 -17.61 62.98
C LYS A 452 3.18 -16.64 62.51
N ILE A 453 3.85 -15.97 63.42
CA ILE A 453 4.94 -15.05 63.08
C ILE A 453 6.15 -15.83 62.58
N GLU A 454 6.47 -16.98 63.21
CA GLU A 454 7.55 -17.86 62.77
C GLU A 454 7.26 -18.45 61.38
N ASP A 455 6.04 -18.91 61.13
CA ASP A 455 5.61 -19.43 59.83
C ASP A 455 5.64 -18.33 58.74
N GLU A 456 5.08 -17.11 59.02
CA GLU A 456 5.15 -15.98 58.11
C GLU A 456 6.60 -15.60 57.78
N LEU A 457 7.49 -15.59 58.78
CA LEU A 457 8.90 -15.29 58.56
C LEU A 457 9.59 -16.33 57.69
N ALA A 458 9.29 -17.63 57.92
CA ALA A 458 9.83 -18.71 57.10
C ALA A 458 9.38 -18.63 55.64
N GLU A 459 8.09 -18.33 55.40
CA GLU A 459 7.56 -18.10 54.07
C GLU A 459 8.22 -16.90 53.37
N LEU A 460 8.40 -15.79 54.09
CA LEU A 460 9.04 -14.58 53.57
C LEU A 460 10.52 -14.84 53.24
N LYS A 461 11.26 -15.59 54.06
CA LYS A 461 12.66 -15.95 53.79
C LYS A 461 12.76 -16.82 52.51
N ALA A 462 11.82 -17.75 52.33
CA ALA A 462 11.78 -18.57 51.12
C ALA A 462 11.50 -17.67 49.86
N LYS A 463 10.53 -16.74 49.94
CA LYS A 463 10.25 -15.79 48.84
C LYS A 463 11.43 -14.84 48.59
N ILE A 464 12.11 -14.36 49.61
CA ILE A 464 13.30 -13.53 49.47
C ILE A 464 14.39 -14.28 48.71
N ALA A 465 14.63 -15.57 49.05
CA ALA A 465 15.59 -16.38 48.34
C ALA A 465 15.21 -16.57 46.85
N GLU A 466 13.94 -16.88 46.60
CA GLU A 466 13.40 -16.97 45.22
C GLU A 466 13.58 -15.69 44.40
N PHE A 467 13.27 -14.52 45.00
CA PHE A 467 13.43 -13.24 44.32
C PHE A 467 14.89 -12.91 44.04
N LEU A 468 15.81 -13.21 44.98
CA LEU A 468 17.25 -13.02 44.80
C LEU A 468 17.78 -13.94 43.67
N GLU A 469 17.35 -15.18 43.65
CA GLU A 469 17.70 -16.13 42.60
C GLU A 469 17.20 -15.65 41.20
N LEU A 470 15.95 -15.16 41.15
CA LEU A 470 15.35 -14.63 39.91
C LEU A 470 16.09 -13.39 39.41
N LEU A 471 16.48 -12.47 40.29
CA LEU A 471 17.25 -11.28 39.94
C LEU A 471 18.70 -11.57 39.55
N GLY A 472 19.25 -12.68 39.99
CA GLY A 472 20.61 -13.14 39.71
C GLY A 472 20.75 -13.94 38.38
N ASP A 473 19.65 -14.39 37.81
CA ASP A 473 19.65 -15.26 36.61
C ASP A 473 18.73 -14.73 35.54
N GLU A 474 19.31 -14.20 34.46
CA GLU A 474 18.57 -13.65 33.31
C GLU A 474 17.69 -14.69 32.61
N HIS A 475 18.14 -15.96 32.53
CA HIS A 475 17.35 -17.03 31.92
C HIS A 475 16.08 -17.34 32.71
N LYS A 476 16.17 -17.32 34.03
CA LYS A 476 14.99 -17.49 34.91
C LYS A 476 14.02 -16.34 34.78
N LEU A 477 14.55 -15.12 34.68
CA LEU A 477 13.75 -13.91 34.49
C LEU A 477 13.00 -13.93 33.15
N LEU A 478 13.67 -14.28 32.06
CA LEU A 478 13.04 -14.46 30.73
C LEU A 478 12.07 -15.64 30.73
N GLY A 479 12.39 -16.73 31.44
CA GLY A 479 11.48 -17.87 31.66
C GLY A 479 10.17 -17.45 32.34
N LEU A 480 10.23 -16.53 33.32
CA LEU A 480 9.05 -15.99 33.96
C LEU A 480 8.24 -15.10 33.00
N VAL A 481 8.91 -14.23 32.23
CA VAL A 481 8.24 -13.41 31.19
C VAL A 481 7.49 -14.32 30.19
N LYS A 482 8.13 -15.41 29.77
CA LYS A 482 7.52 -16.40 28.86
C LYS A 482 6.30 -17.07 29.48
N ALA A 483 6.41 -17.55 30.71
CA ALA A 483 5.32 -18.24 31.43
C ALA A 483 4.09 -17.33 31.61
N GLU A 484 4.31 -16.08 32.03
CA GLU A 484 3.23 -15.10 32.21
C GLU A 484 2.54 -14.71 30.88
N ALA A 485 3.29 -14.59 29.78
CA ALA A 485 2.74 -14.33 28.48
C ALA A 485 1.93 -15.55 27.97
N MET A 486 2.42 -16.77 28.16
CA MET A 486 1.68 -17.98 27.80
C MET A 486 0.36 -18.10 28.58
N GLU A 487 0.35 -17.79 29.88
CA GLU A 487 -0.91 -17.72 30.65
C GLU A 487 -1.95 -16.78 30.02
N ILE A 488 -1.49 -15.64 29.49
CA ILE A 488 -2.36 -14.68 28.81
C ILE A 488 -2.86 -15.26 27.48
N ALA A 489 -1.98 -15.91 26.69
CA ALA A 489 -2.35 -16.56 25.44
C ALA A 489 -3.41 -17.65 25.66
N ASP A 490 -3.23 -18.48 26.69
CA ASP A 490 -4.17 -19.58 27.03
C ASP A 490 -5.54 -19.04 27.47
N LYS A 491 -5.52 -17.99 28.29
CA LYS A 491 -6.75 -17.45 28.90
C LYS A 491 -7.55 -16.56 27.97
N TYR A 492 -6.92 -15.79 27.08
CA TYR A 492 -7.54 -14.76 26.26
C TYR A 492 -7.37 -14.97 24.75
N GLY A 493 -6.50 -15.89 24.33
CA GLY A 493 -6.28 -16.20 22.92
C GLY A 493 -7.49 -16.90 22.32
N ASP A 494 -7.79 -16.51 21.09
CA ASP A 494 -8.82 -17.10 20.23
C ASP A 494 -8.20 -17.59 18.90
N ASP A 495 -9.03 -18.20 18.06
CA ASP A 495 -8.58 -18.67 16.76
C ASP A 495 -8.40 -17.49 15.79
N ARG A 496 -7.54 -17.70 14.78
CA ARG A 496 -7.33 -16.75 13.69
C ARG A 496 -8.65 -16.47 12.96
N ARG A 497 -8.92 -15.21 12.71
CA ARG A 497 -10.11 -14.76 11.96
C ARG A 497 -9.82 -14.62 10.47
N THR A 498 -8.69 -14.01 10.11
CA THR A 498 -8.32 -13.73 8.72
C THR A 498 -7.66 -14.96 8.09
N GLU A 499 -8.20 -15.42 6.98
CA GLU A 499 -7.61 -16.49 6.18
C GLU A 499 -6.42 -15.96 5.37
N ILE A 500 -5.38 -16.79 5.20
CA ILE A 500 -4.23 -16.46 4.34
C ILE A 500 -4.22 -17.49 3.20
N MET A 501 -4.53 -17.01 2.00
CA MET A 501 -4.45 -17.83 0.80
C MET A 501 -3.04 -17.75 0.20
N ASN A 502 -2.47 -18.93 -0.05
CA ASN A 502 -1.28 -19.04 -0.87
C ASN A 502 -1.72 -18.89 -2.33
N VAL A 503 -1.55 -17.73 -2.88
CA VAL A 503 -1.71 -17.58 -4.33
C VAL A 503 -0.41 -18.04 -4.95
N SER A 504 -0.45 -19.14 -5.66
CA SER A 504 0.64 -19.60 -6.51
C SER A 504 0.70 -18.65 -7.72
N GLY A 505 1.59 -17.68 -7.65
CA GLY A 505 1.63 -16.52 -8.56
C GLY A 505 0.63 -15.45 -8.08
N GLU A 506 1.07 -14.21 -8.00
CA GLU A 506 0.14 -13.09 -7.87
C GLU A 506 -0.89 -13.28 -8.99
N VAL A 507 -2.18 -13.44 -8.67
CA VAL A 507 -3.24 -13.33 -9.67
C VAL A 507 -3.25 -11.85 -10.02
N ASP A 508 -2.45 -11.52 -11.00
CA ASP A 508 -2.48 -10.21 -11.61
C ASP A 508 -3.89 -10.05 -12.21
N ILE A 509 -4.41 -8.84 -12.17
CA ILE A 509 -5.63 -8.49 -12.94
C ILE A 509 -5.51 -9.00 -14.38
N GLU A 510 -4.30 -9.16 -14.85
CA GLU A 510 -3.88 -9.71 -16.12
C GLU A 510 -4.36 -11.14 -16.37
N ASP A 511 -4.35 -12.02 -15.37
CA ASP A 511 -4.82 -13.42 -15.50
C ASP A 511 -6.36 -13.53 -15.66
N LEU A 512 -7.07 -12.44 -15.45
CA LEU A 512 -8.53 -12.37 -15.55
C LEU A 512 -9.02 -11.74 -16.86
N ILE A 513 -8.11 -11.23 -17.67
CA ILE A 513 -8.38 -10.62 -18.96
C ILE A 513 -7.91 -11.61 -20.04
N PRO A 514 -8.75 -12.00 -20.98
CA PRO A 514 -8.32 -12.89 -22.06
C PRO A 514 -7.14 -12.26 -22.79
N GLU A 515 -6.09 -13.06 -22.98
CA GLU A 515 -4.96 -12.66 -23.81
C GLU A 515 -5.39 -12.73 -25.27
N GLU A 516 -5.52 -11.61 -25.92
CA GLU A 516 -5.88 -11.50 -27.32
C GLU A 516 -5.02 -10.47 -28.05
N THR A 517 -4.72 -10.73 -29.31
CA THR A 517 -4.02 -9.77 -30.15
C THR A 517 -4.99 -8.69 -30.63
N CYS A 518 -4.66 -7.45 -30.30
CA CYS A 518 -5.45 -6.27 -30.65
C CYS A 518 -4.65 -5.32 -31.54
N VAL A 519 -5.37 -4.57 -32.36
CA VAL A 519 -4.85 -3.41 -33.10
C VAL A 519 -5.11 -2.17 -32.25
N PHE A 520 -4.03 -1.47 -31.89
CA PHE A 520 -4.07 -0.20 -31.16
C PHE A 520 -3.98 0.96 -32.16
N THR A 521 -4.89 1.89 -32.09
CA THR A 521 -4.93 3.06 -32.98
C THR A 521 -4.89 4.34 -32.16
N LEU A 522 -4.06 5.28 -32.60
CA LEU A 522 -3.98 6.63 -32.04
C LEU A 522 -4.17 7.64 -33.15
N THR A 523 -5.04 8.64 -32.95
CA THR A 523 -5.27 9.74 -33.87
C THR A 523 -4.40 10.96 -33.56
N ASP A 524 -4.29 11.90 -34.51
CA ASP A 524 -3.54 13.15 -34.31
C ASP A 524 -4.09 14.00 -33.16
N PHE A 525 -5.41 13.98 -32.94
CA PHE A 525 -6.03 14.66 -31.80
C PHE A 525 -5.93 13.86 -30.48
N GLY A 526 -5.21 12.74 -30.49
CA GLY A 526 -4.92 11.98 -29.29
C GLY A 526 -6.03 11.03 -28.85
N TYR A 527 -6.94 10.60 -29.75
CA TYR A 527 -7.90 9.55 -29.43
C TYR A 527 -7.28 8.18 -29.61
N ILE A 528 -7.34 7.34 -28.57
CA ILE A 528 -6.80 5.99 -28.55
C ILE A 528 -7.90 4.96 -28.33
N LYS A 529 -7.77 3.81 -28.97
CA LYS A 529 -8.61 2.63 -28.76
C LYS A 529 -7.84 1.36 -29.10
N ARG A 530 -8.29 0.22 -28.60
CA ARG A 530 -7.90 -1.10 -29.05
C ARG A 530 -9.07 -1.78 -29.76
N ILE A 531 -8.78 -2.60 -30.75
CA ILE A 531 -9.77 -3.35 -31.52
C ILE A 531 -9.21 -4.77 -31.68
N PRO A 532 -9.98 -5.83 -31.40
CA PRO A 532 -9.55 -7.20 -31.67
C PRO A 532 -9.13 -7.38 -33.15
N MET A 533 -8.05 -8.12 -33.38
CA MET A 533 -7.50 -8.32 -34.71
C MET A 533 -8.50 -8.97 -35.66
N SER A 534 -9.38 -9.84 -35.16
CA SER A 534 -10.44 -10.53 -35.90
C SER A 534 -11.45 -9.61 -36.62
N GLU A 535 -11.56 -8.33 -36.18
CA GLU A 535 -12.44 -7.36 -36.83
C GLU A 535 -11.91 -6.83 -38.17
N TYR A 536 -10.63 -7.09 -38.55
CA TYR A 536 -10.01 -6.63 -39.79
C TYR A 536 -9.90 -7.74 -40.84
N GLN A 537 -10.79 -7.76 -41.87
CA GLN A 537 -10.78 -8.73 -42.96
C GLN A 537 -9.71 -8.40 -43.99
N THR A 538 -9.03 -9.45 -44.51
CA THR A 538 -8.02 -9.33 -45.58
C THR A 538 -8.63 -8.97 -46.92
N GLN A 539 -8.02 -8.03 -47.68
CA GLN A 539 -8.46 -7.61 -49.01
C GLN A 539 -7.33 -7.75 -50.04
N ARG A 540 -7.66 -7.89 -51.32
CA ARG A 540 -6.67 -7.89 -52.40
C ARG A 540 -6.12 -6.50 -52.69
N ARG A 541 -4.85 -6.40 -53.16
CA ARG A 541 -4.19 -5.14 -53.54
C ARG A 541 -5.06 -4.33 -54.51
N GLY A 542 -5.08 -3.00 -54.37
CA GLY A 542 -5.86 -2.09 -55.21
C GLY A 542 -7.35 -2.05 -54.89
N GLY A 543 -7.78 -2.65 -53.77
CA GLY A 543 -9.15 -2.53 -53.23
C GLY A 543 -9.48 -1.10 -52.77
N LYS A 544 -10.78 -0.83 -52.58
CA LYS A 544 -11.26 0.50 -52.10
C LYS A 544 -11.16 0.67 -50.57
N GLY A 545 -10.85 -0.41 -49.82
CA GLY A 545 -10.76 -0.38 -48.35
C GLY A 545 -12.12 -0.32 -47.66
N ILE A 546 -12.08 -0.35 -46.31
CA ILE A 546 -13.26 -0.28 -45.45
C ILE A 546 -13.12 0.98 -44.59
N LYS A 547 -14.23 1.65 -44.30
CA LYS A 547 -14.22 2.82 -43.42
C LYS A 547 -13.89 2.40 -41.95
N GLY A 548 -12.74 2.80 -41.49
CA GLY A 548 -12.18 2.39 -40.18
C GLY A 548 -12.44 3.33 -39.01
N LEU A 549 -12.91 4.56 -39.27
CA LEU A 549 -13.18 5.57 -38.24
C LEU A 549 -14.33 6.51 -38.67
N THR A 550 -15.20 6.89 -37.73
CA THR A 550 -16.16 8.00 -37.94
C THR A 550 -15.46 9.29 -37.53
N ARG A 551 -15.28 10.16 -38.54
CA ARG A 551 -14.42 11.35 -38.49
C ARG A 551 -15.10 12.59 -37.88
N ARG A 552 -14.37 13.40 -37.09
CA ARG A 552 -14.48 14.86 -37.14
C ARG A 552 -13.68 15.36 -38.35
N GLU A 553 -14.10 16.43 -38.98
CA GLU A 553 -13.57 16.90 -40.29
C GLU A 553 -12.08 17.12 -40.26
N ASP A 554 -11.15 16.78 -39.59
CA ASP A 554 -9.70 16.94 -39.67
C ASP A 554 -8.88 15.96 -38.76
N ASP A 555 -9.47 14.91 -38.14
CA ASP A 555 -8.72 13.98 -37.32
C ASP A 555 -8.29 12.73 -38.11
N ILE A 556 -7.00 12.44 -38.18
CA ILE A 556 -6.41 11.33 -38.92
C ILE A 556 -5.68 10.35 -37.99
N VAL A 557 -5.64 9.07 -38.37
CA VAL A 557 -4.88 8.07 -37.63
C VAL A 557 -3.40 8.35 -37.81
N LYS A 558 -2.71 8.63 -36.71
CA LYS A 558 -1.29 8.93 -36.64
C LYS A 558 -0.43 7.68 -36.53
N THR A 559 -0.83 6.76 -35.65
CA THR A 559 -0.06 5.57 -35.32
C THR A 559 -1.00 4.38 -35.13
N MET A 560 -0.59 3.24 -35.66
CA MET A 560 -1.25 1.96 -35.49
C MET A 560 -0.18 0.90 -35.23
N PHE A 561 -0.44 -0.07 -34.34
CA PHE A 561 0.41 -1.25 -34.14
C PHE A 561 -0.40 -2.37 -33.50
N THR A 562 0.13 -3.59 -33.55
CA THR A 562 -0.45 -4.78 -32.92
C THR A 562 0.30 -5.14 -31.65
N ALA A 563 -0.45 -5.52 -30.62
CA ALA A 563 0.08 -6.02 -29.37
C ALA A 563 -0.96 -6.89 -28.65
N SER A 564 -0.53 -7.69 -27.66
CA SER A 564 -1.45 -8.40 -26.78
C SER A 564 -2.08 -7.43 -25.78
N THR A 565 -3.28 -7.79 -25.30
CA THR A 565 -3.90 -7.12 -24.15
C THR A 565 -2.99 -7.10 -22.93
N HIS A 566 -2.12 -8.08 -22.75
CA HIS A 566 -1.20 -8.21 -21.61
C HIS A 566 0.14 -7.49 -21.79
N ASP A 567 0.44 -7.00 -23.01
CA ASP A 567 1.71 -6.34 -23.29
C ASP A 567 1.81 -4.97 -22.60
N HIS A 568 3.04 -4.63 -22.22
CA HIS A 568 3.38 -3.28 -21.79
C HIS A 568 3.59 -2.37 -23.01
N ILE A 569 2.77 -1.35 -23.12
CA ILE A 569 2.85 -0.36 -24.18
C ILE A 569 3.53 0.90 -23.62
N ALA A 570 4.69 1.24 -24.19
CA ALA A 570 5.42 2.45 -23.88
C ALA A 570 5.00 3.57 -24.84
N PHE A 571 4.60 4.69 -24.28
CA PHE A 571 4.19 5.90 -25.01
C PHE A 571 5.32 6.93 -24.93
N PHE A 572 5.76 7.39 -26.06
CA PHE A 572 6.78 8.44 -26.18
C PHE A 572 6.14 9.70 -26.71
N THR A 573 6.42 10.84 -26.05
CA THR A 573 5.79 12.11 -26.40
C THR A 573 6.66 12.99 -27.28
N SER A 574 6.04 13.94 -27.97
CA SER A 574 6.75 14.95 -28.78
C SER A 574 7.77 15.75 -27.97
N LYS A 575 7.53 15.93 -26.66
CA LYS A 575 8.45 16.60 -25.74
C LYS A 575 9.54 15.69 -25.16
N GLY A 576 9.68 14.46 -25.66
CA GLY A 576 10.74 13.54 -25.23
C GLY A 576 10.52 12.88 -23.86
N ARG A 577 9.28 12.80 -23.37
CA ARG A 577 8.90 12.03 -22.17
C ARG A 577 8.39 10.64 -22.56
N THR A 578 8.41 9.71 -21.62
CA THR A 578 7.84 8.38 -21.80
C THR A 578 6.96 7.97 -20.65
N PHE A 579 5.86 7.25 -20.99
CA PHE A 579 4.87 6.68 -20.10
C PHE A 579 4.67 5.21 -20.43
N ARG A 580 4.06 4.44 -19.55
CA ARG A 580 3.78 3.01 -19.76
C ARG A 580 2.39 2.65 -19.26
N LEU A 581 1.62 1.93 -20.09
CA LEU A 581 0.34 1.31 -19.77
C LEU A 581 0.35 -0.16 -20.20
N LYS A 582 -0.54 -0.96 -19.61
CA LYS A 582 -0.88 -2.30 -20.12
C LYS A 582 -1.87 -2.17 -21.28
N GLY A 583 -1.83 -3.10 -22.23
CA GLY A 583 -2.75 -3.10 -23.39
C GLY A 583 -4.23 -3.08 -22.98
N TYR A 584 -4.58 -3.82 -21.94
CA TYR A 584 -5.96 -3.86 -21.42
C TYR A 584 -6.43 -2.57 -20.73
N GLU A 585 -5.51 -1.69 -20.30
CA GLU A 585 -5.87 -0.37 -19.75
C GLU A 585 -6.37 0.60 -20.83
N ILE A 586 -6.13 0.27 -22.11
CA ILE A 586 -6.63 1.04 -23.25
C ILE A 586 -8.03 0.53 -23.59
N PRO A 587 -9.05 1.42 -23.63
CA PRO A 587 -10.42 1.02 -23.86
C PRO A 587 -10.63 0.31 -25.20
N GLU A 588 -11.43 -0.74 -25.19
CA GLU A 588 -11.91 -1.40 -26.39
C GLU A 588 -12.92 -0.53 -27.14
N GLY A 589 -12.85 -0.54 -28.45
CA GLY A 589 -13.73 0.23 -29.28
C GLY A 589 -14.07 -0.49 -30.57
N SER A 590 -15.27 -0.30 -31.10
CA SER A 590 -15.62 -0.77 -32.44
C SER A 590 -14.80 -0.03 -33.51
N ARG A 591 -14.73 -0.59 -34.72
CA ARG A 591 -14.02 0.04 -35.85
C ARG A 591 -14.41 1.52 -36.06
N THR A 592 -15.69 1.84 -35.96
CA THR A 592 -16.23 3.18 -36.21
C THR A 592 -16.23 4.09 -34.98
N SER A 593 -15.94 3.58 -33.78
CA SER A 593 -15.91 4.40 -32.57
C SER A 593 -14.72 5.37 -32.56
N LYS A 594 -14.88 6.49 -31.88
CA LYS A 594 -13.84 7.54 -31.77
C LYS A 594 -12.68 7.13 -30.85
N GLY A 595 -12.94 6.25 -29.85
CA GLY A 595 -12.01 5.94 -28.78
C GLY A 595 -12.02 6.98 -27.65
N MET A 596 -11.06 6.83 -26.73
CA MET A 596 -10.86 7.72 -25.56
C MET A 596 -9.69 8.67 -25.80
N ASN A 597 -9.79 9.92 -25.33
CA ASN A 597 -8.65 10.82 -25.43
C ASN A 597 -7.55 10.38 -24.46
N ILE A 598 -6.32 10.29 -24.97
CA ILE A 598 -5.13 9.77 -24.25
C ILE A 598 -4.80 10.60 -23.00
N VAL A 599 -5.19 11.89 -22.95
CA VAL A 599 -5.00 12.75 -21.77
C VAL A 599 -5.79 12.26 -20.54
N ASN A 600 -6.82 11.43 -20.75
CA ASN A 600 -7.57 10.80 -19.68
C ASN A 600 -6.83 9.57 -19.09
N LEU A 601 -5.86 9.04 -19.83
CA LEU A 601 -5.06 7.87 -19.41
C LEU A 601 -3.67 8.30 -18.92
N LEU A 602 -3.08 9.34 -19.56
CA LEU A 602 -1.73 9.81 -19.28
C LEU A 602 -1.71 11.28 -18.88
N PRO A 603 -0.94 11.68 -17.85
CA PRO A 603 -0.84 13.08 -17.42
C PRO A 603 0.09 13.87 -18.36
N LEU A 604 -0.41 14.19 -19.55
CA LEU A 604 0.31 15.00 -20.54
C LEU A 604 0.26 16.50 -20.19
N GLU A 605 1.32 17.21 -20.55
CA GLU A 605 1.40 18.67 -20.39
C GLU A 605 0.74 19.41 -21.55
N GLY A 606 0.46 20.70 -21.41
CA GLY A 606 -0.13 21.50 -22.48
C GLY A 606 0.72 21.48 -23.76
N GLY A 607 0.11 21.12 -24.90
CA GLY A 607 0.77 21.00 -26.19
C GLY A 607 1.65 19.75 -26.38
N GLU A 608 1.64 18.81 -25.43
CA GLU A 608 2.35 17.53 -25.54
C GLU A 608 1.48 16.50 -26.25
N THR A 609 2.01 15.85 -27.26
CA THR A 609 1.33 14.79 -28.04
C THR A 609 2.13 13.50 -28.02
N ILE A 610 1.46 12.37 -28.24
CA ILE A 610 2.15 11.08 -28.40
C ILE A 610 2.76 11.01 -29.79
N SER A 611 4.05 10.77 -29.88
CA SER A 611 4.80 10.64 -31.12
C SER A 611 5.02 9.21 -31.54
N SER A 612 5.27 8.32 -30.61
CA SER A 612 5.52 6.91 -30.87
C SER A 612 4.95 6.04 -29.77
N MET A 613 4.48 4.87 -30.12
CA MET A 613 4.07 3.82 -29.22
C MET A 613 4.90 2.57 -29.54
N ASN A 614 5.41 1.89 -28.51
CA ASN A 614 6.19 0.67 -28.65
C ASN A 614 5.72 -0.39 -27.66
N CYS A 615 5.67 -1.62 -28.13
CA CYS A 615 5.44 -2.81 -27.32
C CYS A 615 6.76 -3.60 -27.22
N GLY A 616 7.28 -3.77 -26.01
CA GLY A 616 8.48 -4.59 -25.77
C GLY A 616 8.08 -6.05 -25.61
N ARG A 617 8.04 -6.82 -26.70
CA ARG A 617 8.00 -8.28 -26.65
C ARG A 617 9.42 -8.85 -26.80
N GLY A 618 9.87 -9.62 -25.81
CA GLY A 618 11.08 -10.44 -25.84
C GLY A 618 12.29 -9.85 -25.09
N ASP A 619 13.03 -10.74 -24.43
CA ASP A 619 14.25 -10.46 -23.65
C ASP A 619 15.48 -10.12 -24.52
N ASP A 620 15.34 -10.16 -25.85
CA ASP A 620 16.44 -9.98 -26.79
C ASP A 620 16.82 -8.51 -27.04
N TYR A 621 15.94 -7.58 -26.73
CA TYR A 621 16.19 -6.16 -26.98
C TYR A 621 17.02 -5.52 -25.86
N LYS A 622 18.16 -4.92 -26.26
CA LYS A 622 19.11 -4.30 -25.33
C LYS A 622 19.00 -2.79 -25.29
N TYR A 623 18.60 -2.16 -26.39
CA TYR A 623 18.61 -0.71 -26.55
C TYR A 623 17.31 -0.16 -27.12
N LEU A 624 17.03 1.10 -26.76
CA LEU A 624 16.05 1.97 -27.35
C LEU A 624 16.76 3.02 -28.21
N CYS A 625 16.50 3.02 -29.52
CA CYS A 625 16.98 4.02 -30.45
C CYS A 625 15.84 5.01 -30.76
N MET A 626 16.04 6.27 -30.35
CA MET A 626 15.09 7.36 -30.49
C MET A 626 15.52 8.29 -31.60
N PHE A 627 14.59 8.69 -32.45
CA PHE A 627 14.86 9.53 -33.62
C PHE A 627 13.97 10.75 -33.61
N THR A 628 14.59 11.92 -33.89
CA THR A 628 13.86 13.19 -33.99
C THR A 628 13.55 13.54 -35.46
N ARG A 629 12.60 14.42 -35.68
CA ARG A 629 12.26 14.93 -37.03
C ARG A 629 13.44 15.61 -37.71
N ASN A 630 14.28 16.29 -36.94
CA ASN A 630 15.45 16.98 -37.46
C ASN A 630 16.69 16.06 -37.61
N GLY A 631 16.51 14.74 -37.59
CA GLY A 631 17.56 13.77 -37.91
C GLY A 631 18.56 13.49 -36.82
N ILE A 632 18.20 13.64 -35.54
CA ILE A 632 19.01 13.23 -34.40
C ILE A 632 18.66 11.80 -34.01
N ILE A 633 19.65 11.00 -33.62
CA ILE A 633 19.51 9.68 -33.01
C ILE A 633 20.05 9.68 -31.60
N LYS A 634 19.31 9.04 -30.69
CA LYS A 634 19.77 8.72 -29.35
C LYS A 634 19.58 7.24 -29.06
N ARG A 635 20.64 6.56 -28.58
CA ARG A 635 20.60 5.18 -28.15
C ARG A 635 20.76 5.09 -26.63
N SER A 636 19.87 4.37 -25.96
CA SER A 636 19.89 4.17 -24.51
C SER A 636 19.58 2.71 -24.17
N ALA A 637 20.14 2.19 -23.07
CA ALA A 637 19.81 0.83 -22.62
C ALA A 637 18.34 0.73 -22.18
N VAL A 638 17.65 -0.38 -22.52
CA VAL A 638 16.25 -0.65 -22.13
C VAL A 638 16.11 -0.63 -20.60
N THR A 639 17.12 -1.08 -19.87
CA THR A 639 17.16 -1.10 -18.41
C THR A 639 17.00 0.28 -17.76
N GLU A 640 17.38 1.35 -18.45
CA GLU A 640 17.14 2.74 -18.01
C GLU A 640 15.65 3.10 -17.89
N TYR A 641 14.77 2.32 -18.54
CA TYR A 641 13.32 2.50 -18.60
C TYR A 641 12.53 1.41 -17.86
N ALA A 642 13.20 0.55 -17.08
CA ALA A 642 12.55 -0.52 -16.32
C ALA A 642 11.52 0.04 -15.31
N ASN A 643 11.81 1.21 -14.71
CA ASN A 643 10.97 1.84 -13.70
C ASN A 643 10.40 3.18 -14.20
N ILE A 644 9.36 3.12 -15.03
CA ILE A 644 8.62 4.31 -15.46
C ILE A 644 7.54 4.63 -14.42
N ARG A 645 7.64 5.81 -13.79
CA ARG A 645 6.62 6.29 -12.85
C ARG A 645 5.34 6.67 -13.59
N ARG A 646 4.21 6.64 -12.90
CA ARG A 646 2.91 7.03 -13.47
C ARG A 646 2.90 8.49 -13.99
N THR A 647 3.74 9.35 -13.45
CA THR A 647 3.96 10.73 -13.90
C THR A 647 4.85 10.85 -15.14
N GLY A 648 5.32 9.73 -15.69
CA GLY A 648 6.29 9.70 -16.79
C GLY A 648 7.73 10.00 -16.38
N VAL A 649 8.65 9.76 -17.30
CA VAL A 649 10.08 10.07 -17.14
C VAL A 649 10.61 10.69 -18.42
N ILE A 650 11.67 11.52 -18.35
CA ILE A 650 12.36 12.08 -19.52
C ILE A 650 13.07 10.95 -20.26
N ALA A 651 12.79 10.81 -21.54
CA ALA A 651 13.40 9.83 -22.43
C ALA A 651 14.53 10.41 -23.27
N ILE A 652 14.43 11.64 -23.71
CA ILE A 652 15.42 12.38 -24.50
C ILE A 652 15.28 13.88 -24.24
N THR A 653 16.39 14.61 -24.20
CA THR A 653 16.39 16.07 -24.22
C THR A 653 16.40 16.56 -25.68
N LEU A 654 15.43 17.34 -26.06
CA LEU A 654 15.25 17.84 -27.43
C LEU A 654 15.83 19.25 -27.59
N ASP A 655 16.23 19.59 -28.83
CA ASP A 655 16.55 20.96 -29.21
C ASP A 655 15.28 21.80 -29.39
N GLU A 656 15.42 23.11 -29.36
CA GLU A 656 14.31 24.03 -29.58
C GLU A 656 13.75 23.83 -30.99
N GLY A 657 12.43 23.57 -31.07
CA GLY A 657 11.75 23.33 -32.33
C GLY A 657 11.91 21.92 -32.92
N ASP A 658 12.57 20.96 -32.22
CA ASP A 658 12.65 19.58 -32.64
C ASP A 658 11.62 18.71 -31.88
N GLU A 659 11.25 17.58 -32.47
CA GLU A 659 10.31 16.63 -31.89
C GLU A 659 10.84 15.20 -31.93
N LEU A 660 10.64 14.45 -30.85
CA LEU A 660 10.81 12.98 -30.88
C LEU A 660 9.71 12.37 -31.73
N ALA A 661 10.07 11.61 -32.79
CA ALA A 661 9.09 11.08 -33.74
C ALA A 661 9.08 9.55 -33.81
N TRP A 662 10.23 8.88 -33.76
CA TRP A 662 10.32 7.41 -33.85
C TRP A 662 11.15 6.86 -32.70
N VAL A 663 10.71 5.70 -32.21
CA VAL A 663 11.47 4.92 -31.23
C VAL A 663 11.49 3.47 -31.71
N LYS A 664 12.67 2.88 -31.82
CA LYS A 664 12.90 1.49 -32.23
C LYS A 664 13.65 0.75 -31.13
N MET A 665 13.31 -0.50 -30.92
CA MET A 665 14.05 -1.40 -30.05
C MET A 665 15.09 -2.17 -30.86
N THR A 666 16.34 -2.28 -30.36
CA THR A 666 17.45 -2.93 -31.07
C THR A 666 18.20 -3.92 -30.19
N LYS A 667 18.85 -4.90 -30.83
CA LYS A 667 19.52 -6.03 -30.15
C LYS A 667 20.99 -5.76 -29.79
N GLY A 668 21.56 -4.65 -30.27
CA GLY A 668 22.94 -4.23 -29.96
C GLY A 668 23.91 -4.28 -31.12
N ASN A 669 23.51 -4.79 -32.29
CA ASN A 669 24.31 -4.77 -33.52
C ASN A 669 23.43 -4.63 -34.77
N ASP A 670 22.32 -3.97 -34.66
CA ASP A 670 21.38 -3.85 -35.74
C ASP A 670 21.76 -2.69 -36.67
N ASP A 671 21.54 -2.89 -37.96
CA ASP A 671 21.62 -1.81 -38.93
C ASP A 671 20.25 -1.08 -38.99
N ILE A 672 20.33 0.23 -39.10
CA ILE A 672 19.17 1.11 -39.10
C ILE A 672 19.15 1.87 -40.42
N ILE A 673 17.97 1.98 -41.01
CA ILE A 673 17.71 2.81 -42.16
C ILE A 673 16.84 3.99 -41.73
N VAL A 674 17.32 5.20 -41.93
CA VAL A 674 16.55 6.44 -41.72
C VAL A 674 16.24 7.01 -43.11
N ALA A 675 14.93 7.27 -43.35
CA ALA A 675 14.43 7.79 -44.62
C ALA A 675 13.75 9.15 -44.44
N THR A 676 13.90 10.02 -45.44
CA THR A 676 13.38 11.38 -45.43
C THR A 676 12.18 11.54 -46.35
N LYS A 677 11.36 12.54 -46.12
CA LYS A 677 10.17 12.87 -46.91
C LYS A 677 10.52 13.19 -48.35
N LYS A 678 11.62 13.86 -48.61
CA LYS A 678 12.11 14.18 -49.96
C LYS A 678 12.85 13.00 -50.62
N GLY A 679 12.75 11.80 -50.08
CA GLY A 679 13.15 10.56 -50.68
C GLY A 679 14.63 10.21 -50.55
N MET A 680 15.35 10.79 -49.61
CA MET A 680 16.70 10.35 -49.24
C MET A 680 16.63 9.22 -48.20
N SER A 681 17.70 8.42 -48.06
CA SER A 681 17.86 7.44 -46.98
C SER A 681 19.30 7.15 -46.66
N ILE A 682 19.59 6.82 -45.41
CA ILE A 682 20.91 6.42 -44.94
C ILE A 682 20.80 5.13 -44.12
N ARG A 683 21.70 4.15 -44.41
CA ARG A 683 21.83 2.93 -43.62
C ARG A 683 23.14 2.99 -42.83
N PHE A 684 23.09 2.77 -41.53
CA PHE A 684 24.27 2.73 -40.67
C PHE A 684 24.05 1.73 -39.53
N ASN A 685 25.13 1.26 -38.89
CA ASN A 685 25.03 0.38 -37.74
C ASN A 685 24.70 1.17 -36.46
N GLU A 686 23.83 0.65 -35.61
CA GLU A 686 23.42 1.30 -34.35
C GLU A 686 24.64 1.64 -33.43
N ASN A 687 25.76 0.87 -33.55
CA ASN A 687 26.98 1.10 -32.75
C ASN A 687 27.68 2.41 -33.11
N ASP A 688 27.42 3.00 -34.26
CA ASP A 688 27.88 4.35 -34.61
C ASP A 688 27.28 5.42 -33.63
N ALA A 689 26.17 5.12 -32.98
CA ALA A 689 25.59 5.89 -31.89
C ALA A 689 25.91 5.21 -30.55
N ARG A 690 26.89 5.74 -29.79
CA ARG A 690 27.21 5.21 -28.47
C ARG A 690 26.01 5.23 -27.54
N PRO A 691 25.82 4.24 -26.64
CA PRO A 691 24.76 4.29 -25.61
C PRO A 691 25.00 5.46 -24.66
N ILE A 692 23.93 6.22 -24.36
CA ILE A 692 23.98 7.37 -23.47
C ILE A 692 22.79 7.38 -22.53
N GLY A 693 22.95 7.99 -21.38
CA GLY A 693 21.94 8.05 -20.32
C GLY A 693 20.65 8.75 -20.74
N ARG A 694 19.59 8.48 -20.02
CA ARG A 694 18.19 8.85 -20.33
C ARG A 694 17.97 10.32 -20.66
N THR A 695 18.65 11.26 -19.98
CA THR A 695 18.44 12.70 -20.13
C THR A 695 19.35 13.36 -21.16
N ALA A 696 20.09 12.60 -21.96
CA ALA A 696 20.99 13.14 -22.97
C ALA A 696 20.24 13.54 -24.27
N ARG A 697 20.83 14.42 -25.08
CA ARG A 697 20.28 14.95 -26.34
C ARG A 697 20.37 13.97 -27.52
N GLY A 698 21.45 13.28 -27.73
CA GLY A 698 21.70 12.44 -28.90
C GLY A 698 22.74 13.01 -29.86
N VAL A 699 22.87 12.37 -31.05
CA VAL A 699 23.83 12.68 -32.08
C VAL A 699 23.17 12.68 -33.47
N LYS A 700 23.77 13.35 -34.48
CA LYS A 700 23.21 13.43 -35.83
C LYS A 700 23.13 12.03 -36.49
N ALA A 701 21.97 11.63 -36.99
CA ALA A 701 21.73 10.39 -37.74
C ALA A 701 21.86 10.59 -39.24
N ILE A 702 21.27 11.65 -39.81
CA ILE A 702 21.30 12.03 -41.23
C ILE A 702 21.45 13.54 -41.36
N GLU A 703 22.06 14.00 -42.43
CA GLU A 703 22.12 15.40 -42.83
C GLU A 703 20.91 15.71 -43.74
N LEU A 704 20.02 16.54 -43.25
CA LEU A 704 18.81 16.91 -43.99
C LEU A 704 19.05 18.11 -44.91
N ALA A 705 18.44 18.12 -46.10
CA ALA A 705 18.34 19.28 -46.94
C ALA A 705 17.39 20.32 -46.35
N GLU A 706 17.41 21.54 -46.83
CA GLU A 706 16.53 22.62 -46.39
C GLU A 706 15.06 22.23 -46.64
N GLY A 707 14.24 22.27 -45.60
CA GLY A 707 12.82 21.89 -45.64
C GLY A 707 12.54 20.41 -45.83
N ASP A 708 13.53 19.52 -45.60
CA ASP A 708 13.32 18.07 -45.51
C ASP A 708 13.21 17.62 -44.03
N GLU A 709 12.54 16.53 -43.82
CA GLU A 709 12.34 15.94 -42.52
C GLU A 709 12.45 14.40 -42.56
N VAL A 710 12.82 13.77 -41.46
CA VAL A 710 12.73 12.30 -41.34
C VAL A 710 11.27 11.90 -41.41
N ILE A 711 10.95 10.86 -42.22
CA ILE A 711 9.58 10.35 -42.40
C ILE A 711 9.42 8.88 -41.99
N GLY A 712 10.51 8.18 -41.77
CA GLY A 712 10.45 6.79 -41.35
C GLY A 712 11.81 6.24 -40.96
N VAL A 713 11.77 5.27 -40.03
CA VAL A 713 12.94 4.55 -39.54
C VAL A 713 12.63 3.04 -39.55
N ALA A 714 13.50 2.25 -40.15
CA ALA A 714 13.41 0.81 -40.23
C ALA A 714 14.67 0.14 -39.67
N THR A 715 14.52 -0.96 -38.97
CA THR A 715 15.61 -1.87 -38.58
C THR A 715 15.82 -2.92 -39.64
N VAL A 716 17.08 -3.24 -39.93
CA VAL A 716 17.44 -4.29 -40.87
C VAL A 716 17.46 -5.63 -40.15
N GLU A 717 16.58 -6.52 -40.53
CA GLU A 717 16.42 -7.85 -39.94
C GLU A 717 16.50 -8.92 -41.05
N GLU A 718 17.05 -10.09 -40.70
CA GLU A 718 17.15 -11.23 -41.63
C GLU A 718 15.76 -11.70 -42.06
N GLY A 719 15.57 -12.01 -43.31
CA GLY A 719 14.27 -12.42 -43.87
C GLY A 719 13.32 -11.28 -44.14
N LYS A 720 13.65 -10.02 -43.83
CA LYS A 720 12.84 -8.86 -44.09
C LYS A 720 13.35 -8.02 -45.28
N SER A 721 12.48 -7.15 -45.78
CA SER A 721 12.75 -6.18 -46.82
C SER A 721 12.20 -4.80 -46.41
N ILE A 722 12.57 -3.73 -47.10
CA ILE A 722 12.07 -2.39 -46.84
C ILE A 722 10.91 -2.04 -47.74
N LEU A 723 9.79 -1.69 -47.18
CA LEU A 723 8.63 -1.14 -47.92
C LEU A 723 8.69 0.38 -47.88
N THR A 724 8.65 1.01 -49.03
CA THR A 724 8.51 2.46 -49.21
C THR A 724 7.20 2.76 -49.93
N VAL A 725 6.37 3.66 -49.37
CA VAL A 725 5.09 4.07 -49.91
C VAL A 725 5.06 5.59 -50.04
N SER A 726 4.54 6.06 -51.22
CA SER A 726 4.36 7.49 -51.49
C SER A 726 2.97 7.98 -51.10
N GLU A 727 2.81 9.27 -50.85
CA GLU A 727 1.53 9.91 -50.56
C GLU A 727 0.46 9.61 -51.63
N THR A 728 0.86 9.38 -52.87
CA THR A 728 -0.03 9.08 -54.01
C THR A 728 -0.47 7.62 -54.16
N GLY A 729 -0.09 6.76 -53.20
CA GLY A 729 -0.53 5.36 -53.12
C GLY A 729 0.27 4.38 -53.96
N PHE A 730 1.47 4.77 -54.42
CA PHE A 730 2.43 3.85 -55.03
C PHE A 730 3.42 3.37 -53.96
N GLY A 731 3.76 2.09 -54.03
CA GLY A 731 4.71 1.49 -53.06
C GLY A 731 5.51 0.37 -53.70
N ARG A 732 6.63 0.06 -53.11
CA ARG A 732 7.50 -1.05 -53.50
C ARG A 732 8.19 -1.65 -52.30
N VAL A 733 8.45 -2.92 -52.41
CA VAL A 733 9.38 -3.63 -51.52
C VAL A 733 10.76 -3.63 -52.17
N SER A 734 11.83 -3.40 -51.40
CA SER A 734 13.21 -3.49 -51.84
C SER A 734 14.05 -4.25 -50.83
N ASP A 735 14.96 -5.09 -51.30
CA ASP A 735 15.88 -5.81 -50.42
C ASP A 735 16.88 -4.85 -49.76
N PHE A 736 17.25 -5.13 -48.54
CA PHE A 736 18.21 -4.29 -47.78
C PHE A 736 19.58 -4.17 -48.45
N ASP A 737 19.97 -5.11 -49.30
CA ASP A 737 21.22 -5.09 -50.09
C ASP A 737 21.32 -3.91 -51.06
N ASN A 738 20.14 -3.35 -51.45
CA ASN A 738 20.12 -2.13 -52.27
C ASN A 738 20.56 -0.88 -51.52
N TYR A 739 20.79 -0.97 -50.18
CA TYR A 739 21.17 0.14 -49.31
C TYR A 739 22.53 -0.16 -48.69
N ARG A 740 23.60 0.42 -49.26
CA ARG A 740 24.96 0.25 -48.67
C ARG A 740 25.05 0.84 -47.28
N VAL A 741 25.79 0.19 -46.39
CA VAL A 741 26.11 0.73 -45.07
C VAL A 741 27.02 1.94 -45.20
N GLN A 742 26.75 3.00 -44.45
CA GLN A 742 27.48 4.27 -44.39
C GLN A 742 27.68 4.68 -42.93
N SER A 743 28.61 5.60 -42.68
CA SER A 743 28.67 6.24 -41.37
C SER A 743 27.47 7.18 -41.19
N ARG A 744 26.91 7.22 -39.95
CA ARG A 744 25.80 8.12 -39.61
C ARG A 744 26.17 9.59 -39.89
N GLY A 745 25.16 10.44 -40.04
CA GLY A 745 25.27 11.90 -40.16
C GLY A 745 25.65 12.37 -41.56
N GLY A 746 25.71 11.48 -42.61
CA GLY A 746 25.87 11.83 -44.01
C GLY A 746 24.54 12.16 -44.69
N LYS A 747 24.63 12.60 -46.00
CA LYS A 747 23.44 12.97 -46.83
C LYS A 747 22.63 11.75 -47.29
N GLY A 748 23.20 10.53 -47.21
CA GLY A 748 22.52 9.31 -47.62
C GLY A 748 22.50 9.06 -49.12
N LEU A 749 21.55 8.24 -49.56
CA LEU A 749 21.30 7.81 -50.93
C LEU A 749 19.87 8.12 -51.33
N ILE A 750 19.61 8.31 -52.63
CA ILE A 750 18.24 8.50 -53.15
C ILE A 750 17.49 7.16 -52.93
N ASN A 751 16.45 7.19 -52.13
CA ASN A 751 15.53 6.09 -51.90
C ASN A 751 14.37 6.13 -52.89
N TYR A 752 13.77 7.33 -53.13
CA TYR A 752 12.59 7.49 -53.95
C TYR A 752 12.63 8.80 -54.74
N HIS A 753 12.17 8.81 -55.96
CA HIS A 753 12.08 10.03 -56.77
C HIS A 753 10.74 10.74 -56.52
N THR A 754 10.75 11.75 -55.66
CA THR A 754 9.55 12.47 -55.22
C THR A 754 9.00 13.44 -56.26
N GLU A 755 9.87 14.04 -57.09
CA GLU A 755 9.49 15.02 -58.12
C GLU A 755 8.40 14.53 -59.07
N LYS A 756 8.37 13.22 -59.34
CA LYS A 756 7.43 12.59 -60.29
C LYS A 756 6.30 11.79 -59.66
N ASN A 757 6.44 11.45 -58.37
CA ASN A 757 5.60 10.44 -57.75
C ASN A 757 4.98 10.89 -56.42
N GLY A 758 5.17 12.15 -56.02
CA GLY A 758 4.77 12.66 -54.71
C GLY A 758 5.75 12.29 -53.60
N ASP A 759 5.67 12.98 -52.47
CA ASP A 759 6.55 12.79 -51.35
C ASP A 759 6.39 11.38 -50.73
N VAL A 760 7.40 10.91 -50.01
CA VAL A 760 7.32 9.64 -49.30
C VAL A 760 6.42 9.80 -48.07
N ALA A 761 5.39 8.96 -47.98
CA ALA A 761 4.44 8.94 -46.86
C ALA A 761 4.95 8.12 -45.69
N ALA A 762 5.56 6.94 -45.96
CA ALA A 762 6.08 6.09 -44.91
C ALA A 762 7.08 5.05 -45.40
N VAL A 763 7.94 4.62 -44.51
CA VAL A 763 8.95 3.57 -44.75
C VAL A 763 9.01 2.65 -43.53
N THR A 764 8.96 1.31 -43.79
CA THR A 764 9.04 0.31 -42.70
C THR A 764 9.68 -0.99 -43.22
N SER A 765 10.14 -1.85 -42.28
CA SER A 765 10.57 -3.22 -42.60
C SER A 765 9.38 -4.17 -42.66
N VAL A 766 9.37 -5.11 -43.66
CA VAL A 766 8.32 -6.08 -43.86
C VAL A 766 8.89 -7.46 -44.22
N SER A 767 8.22 -8.54 -43.83
CA SER A 767 8.46 -9.91 -44.29
C SER A 767 7.35 -10.36 -45.21
N ASP A 768 7.58 -11.43 -45.96
CA ASP A 768 6.55 -12.03 -46.85
C ASP A 768 5.37 -12.62 -46.04
N ASP A 769 5.57 -12.86 -44.73
CA ASP A 769 4.56 -13.34 -43.77
C ASP A 769 3.78 -12.21 -43.10
N ASN A 770 3.97 -10.97 -43.49
CA ASN A 770 3.22 -9.84 -42.97
C ASN A 770 2.04 -9.48 -43.89
N ASP A 771 0.97 -8.98 -43.29
CA ASP A 771 0.02 -8.12 -43.94
C ASP A 771 0.35 -6.67 -43.65
N ILE A 772 -0.02 -5.77 -44.58
CA ILE A 772 0.20 -4.34 -44.49
C ILE A 772 -1.15 -3.63 -44.35
N ILE A 773 -1.31 -2.88 -43.28
CA ILE A 773 -2.44 -1.97 -43.12
C ILE A 773 -2.00 -0.57 -43.58
N LEU A 774 -2.71 -0.02 -44.54
CA LEU A 774 -2.52 1.33 -45.11
C LEU A 774 -3.70 2.20 -44.74
N ILE A 775 -3.42 3.46 -44.42
CA ILE A 775 -4.44 4.43 -43.99
C ILE A 775 -4.26 5.71 -44.81
N SER A 776 -5.38 6.15 -45.42
CA SER A 776 -5.44 7.43 -46.13
C SER A 776 -5.97 8.55 -45.26
N SER A 777 -5.75 9.80 -45.72
CA SER A 777 -6.16 11.00 -45.00
C SER A 777 -7.68 11.12 -44.82
N ASP A 778 -8.48 10.48 -45.69
CA ASP A 778 -9.94 10.37 -45.57
C ASP A 778 -10.40 9.25 -44.62
N GLY A 779 -9.48 8.56 -43.91
CA GLY A 779 -9.77 7.54 -42.91
C GLY A 779 -10.12 6.17 -43.52
N ILE A 780 -9.83 5.95 -44.80
CA ILE A 780 -10.01 4.66 -45.46
C ILE A 780 -8.83 3.76 -45.08
N ILE A 781 -9.11 2.53 -44.64
CA ILE A 781 -8.14 1.51 -44.25
C ILE A 781 -8.20 0.34 -45.21
N ILE A 782 -7.05 -0.13 -45.67
CA ILE A 782 -6.91 -1.33 -46.46
C ILE A 782 -5.88 -2.25 -45.85
N ARG A 783 -6.15 -3.57 -45.76
CA ARG A 783 -5.21 -4.62 -45.42
C ARG A 783 -4.84 -5.42 -46.64
N ILE A 784 -3.56 -5.52 -46.97
CA ILE A 784 -3.05 -6.24 -48.12
C ILE A 784 -1.86 -7.11 -47.69
N PRO A 785 -1.69 -8.32 -48.29
CA PRO A 785 -0.52 -9.15 -48.01
C PRO A 785 0.76 -8.50 -48.56
N ALA A 786 1.86 -8.55 -47.82
CA ALA A 786 3.13 -7.97 -48.21
C ALA A 786 3.74 -8.67 -49.45
N ASP A 787 3.60 -9.98 -49.54
CA ASP A 787 4.02 -10.81 -50.70
C ASP A 787 3.31 -10.41 -51.99
N GLY A 788 2.11 -9.78 -51.90
CA GLY A 788 1.39 -9.20 -53.05
C GLY A 788 2.03 -7.93 -53.65
N ILE A 789 3.04 -7.33 -52.95
CA ILE A 789 3.72 -6.11 -53.39
C ILE A 789 5.03 -6.46 -54.09
N SER A 790 5.13 -6.13 -55.39
CA SER A 790 6.32 -6.51 -56.18
C SER A 790 7.61 -5.90 -55.66
N LYS A 791 8.72 -6.67 -55.69
CA LYS A 791 10.05 -6.25 -55.30
C LYS A 791 10.74 -5.49 -56.44
N PHE A 792 11.29 -4.33 -56.13
CA PHE A 792 12.02 -3.48 -57.12
C PHE A 792 13.26 -2.89 -56.44
N ALA A 793 14.27 -2.62 -57.27
CA ALA A 793 15.46 -1.85 -56.82
C ALA A 793 15.06 -0.37 -56.61
N ARG A 794 15.86 0.32 -55.72
CA ARG A 794 15.76 1.80 -55.62
C ARG A 794 16.28 2.43 -56.95
N PRO A 795 15.80 3.63 -57.30
CA PRO A 795 14.69 4.40 -56.73
C PRO A 795 13.42 4.31 -57.60
N SER A 796 12.97 3.11 -57.92
CA SER A 796 11.81 2.88 -58.77
C SER A 796 10.48 3.37 -58.16
N LYS A 797 9.44 3.63 -59.00
CA LYS A 797 8.12 4.06 -58.57
C LYS A 797 7.35 2.96 -57.84
N GLY A 798 7.56 1.69 -58.21
CA GLY A 798 6.81 0.56 -57.65
C GLY A 798 5.43 0.39 -58.27
N VAL A 799 4.55 -0.33 -57.54
CA VAL A 799 3.17 -0.64 -57.93
C VAL A 799 2.15 0.16 -57.13
N ARG A 800 0.93 0.25 -57.63
CA ARG A 800 -0.14 0.88 -56.88
C ARG A 800 -0.59 -0.04 -55.74
N VAL A 801 -0.33 0.34 -54.51
CA VAL A 801 -0.72 -0.45 -53.32
C VAL A 801 -2.10 -0.05 -52.80
N MET A 802 -2.46 1.22 -52.96
CA MET A 802 -3.79 1.72 -52.61
C MET A 802 -4.25 2.77 -53.60
N ARG A 803 -5.54 2.83 -53.89
CA ARG A 803 -6.14 3.94 -54.62
C ARG A 803 -6.57 5.02 -53.67
N VAL A 804 -6.02 6.22 -53.84
CA VAL A 804 -6.34 7.40 -53.04
C VAL A 804 -7.27 8.32 -53.86
N SER A 805 -8.25 8.95 -53.25
CA SER A 805 -9.13 9.89 -53.89
C SER A 805 -8.39 11.19 -54.28
N GLU A 806 -8.95 11.97 -55.17
CA GLU A 806 -8.33 13.21 -55.63
C GLU A 806 -8.25 14.21 -54.47
N GLY A 807 -7.05 14.70 -54.16
CA GLY A 807 -6.77 15.58 -53.01
C GLY A 807 -6.41 14.86 -51.72
N GLU A 808 -6.59 13.53 -51.62
CA GLU A 808 -6.26 12.73 -50.47
C GLU A 808 -4.87 12.05 -50.59
N LYS A 809 -4.30 11.61 -49.49
CA LYS A 809 -2.97 10.99 -49.45
C LYS A 809 -2.88 9.87 -48.43
N ILE A 810 -1.92 8.96 -48.64
CA ILE A 810 -1.58 7.99 -47.60
C ILE A 810 -0.86 8.71 -46.47
N VAL A 811 -1.28 8.45 -45.27
CA VAL A 811 -0.76 9.09 -44.04
C VAL A 811 0.16 8.14 -43.28
N THR A 812 -0.22 6.87 -43.13
CA THR A 812 0.57 5.89 -42.38
C THR A 812 0.38 4.47 -42.91
N LEU A 813 1.32 3.61 -42.54
CA LEU A 813 1.26 2.18 -42.79
C LEU A 813 1.83 1.41 -41.58
N THR A 814 1.31 0.19 -41.38
CA THR A 814 1.73 -0.71 -40.32
C THR A 814 1.78 -2.13 -40.79
N PRO A 815 2.90 -2.88 -40.64
CA PRO A 815 2.94 -4.30 -40.82
C PRO A 815 2.25 -5.03 -39.66
N VAL A 816 1.52 -6.10 -39.97
CA VAL A 816 0.83 -6.97 -38.99
C VAL A 816 1.08 -8.42 -39.38
N GLU A 817 1.00 -9.34 -38.45
CA GLU A 817 1.12 -10.79 -38.73
C GLU A 817 -0.07 -11.29 -39.57
N LYS A 818 0.17 -12.25 -40.48
CA LYS A 818 -0.89 -12.95 -41.20
C LYS A 818 -1.71 -13.78 -40.20
N GLU A 819 -3.02 -13.76 -40.33
CA GLU A 819 -3.87 -14.75 -39.68
C GLU A 819 -3.66 -16.11 -40.37
N GLU A 820 -3.36 -17.15 -39.61
CA GLU A 820 -3.40 -18.54 -40.10
C GLU A 820 -4.87 -18.87 -40.41
N GLU A 821 -5.18 -19.16 -41.67
CA GLU A 821 -6.48 -19.78 -42.04
C GLU A 821 -6.54 -21.14 -41.33
N GLU A 822 -7.40 -21.30 -40.34
CA GLU A 822 -7.79 -22.63 -39.85
C GLU A 822 -8.40 -23.38 -41.04
N THR A 823 -7.65 -24.32 -41.62
CA THR A 823 -8.17 -25.33 -42.57
C THR A 823 -9.27 -26.10 -41.81
N PRO A 824 -10.50 -26.14 -42.36
CA PRO A 824 -11.54 -26.98 -41.77
C PRO A 824 -11.04 -28.44 -41.82
N SER A 825 -10.90 -29.06 -40.67
CA SER A 825 -10.65 -30.48 -40.57
C SER A 825 -11.77 -31.23 -41.31
N GLU A 826 -11.43 -31.95 -42.40
CA GLU A 826 -12.31 -32.93 -43.02
C GLU A 826 -12.68 -33.99 -41.97
N GLU A 827 -13.83 -33.81 -41.30
CA GLU A 827 -14.47 -34.89 -40.58
C GLU A 827 -15.03 -35.89 -41.57
N ASN A 828 -14.48 -37.08 -41.57
CA ASN A 828 -14.93 -38.30 -42.24
C ASN A 828 -16.42 -38.47 -42.12
N THR A 829 -17.12 -38.34 -43.24
CA THR A 829 -18.44 -38.91 -43.47
C THR A 829 -18.26 -40.29 -44.04
N GLU A 830 -18.21 -41.35 -43.22
CA GLU A 830 -18.57 -42.70 -43.57
C GLU A 830 -19.95 -43.02 -43.00
N GLY A 831 -20.85 -43.19 -43.94
CA GLY A 831 -21.88 -44.18 -44.00
C GLY A 831 -22.94 -44.27 -42.94
N GLU A 832 -24.16 -43.94 -43.35
CA GLU A 832 -25.25 -44.86 -43.28
C GLU A 832 -26.41 -44.36 -44.17
N ALA A 833 -26.53 -45.01 -45.36
CA ALA A 833 -27.77 -45.05 -46.12
C ALA A 833 -28.71 -46.08 -45.49
N THR A 834 -29.94 -45.72 -45.21
CA THR A 834 -31.14 -46.48 -45.56
C THR A 834 -32.39 -45.92 -44.93
N GLN A 835 -33.29 -45.68 -45.70
CA GLN A 835 -34.73 -45.93 -45.89
C GLN A 835 -35.64 -44.71 -45.64
N ALA A 836 -36.07 -44.24 -46.81
CA ALA A 836 -37.37 -43.59 -46.97
C ALA A 836 -38.50 -44.63 -46.66
N ASP A 837 -39.57 -44.25 -45.96
CA ASP A 837 -40.89 -44.28 -46.55
C ASP A 837 -41.98 -43.74 -45.62
N SER A 838 -42.89 -42.99 -46.24
CA SER A 838 -44.29 -42.82 -45.96
C SER A 838 -44.77 -42.51 -44.51
N ALA A 839 -45.61 -41.61 -44.30
CA ALA A 839 -46.91 -41.19 -44.80
C ALA A 839 -47.52 -40.15 -43.88
N LYS A 840 -48.13 -39.16 -44.48
CA LYS A 840 -49.35 -38.51 -44.12
C LYS A 840 -49.97 -38.81 -42.73
N GLU A 841 -50.18 -37.87 -41.90
CA GLU A 841 -51.36 -37.05 -41.61
C GLU A 841 -51.04 -35.87 -40.77
#